data_8af950dfd7e836a2c84b4e266487bd06
#
_entry.id   8af950dfd7e836a2c84b4e266487bd06
#
_cell.length_a   1.000
_cell.length_b   1.000
_cell.length_c   1.000
_cell.angle_alpha   90.00
_cell.angle_beta   90.00
_cell.angle_gamma   90.00
#
_symmetry.space_group_name_H-M   'P 1'
#
loop_
_entity.id
_entity.type
_entity.pdbx_description
1 polymer ?
#
loop_
_entity_poly.entity_id
_entity_poly.type
_entity_poly.pdbx_seq_one_letter_code
_entity_poly.pdbx_strand_id
1 'polypeptide(L)'
;MQIASLEQSVVATRPDADVARGLDPTTTSARLHGRNGMNGFHFIQDLAIILGLAAVVGWLFQRIGLSVIVGFLVAGMVAGPYTPPLTLVADIQRVDTLAQIGLVFLMFSIGLQLSLRRMRRLGLSLMAATFISAIVMYHLSRVFALSMGWSATEALFLAGMLMVSSSAIISKILHEAGTNHERSGQLAMGLTVLEDIVAVVMLAILNSIAQIGKGEGARVPETLVMLGAFVVLAGIVGLLLVPWLLRRMSIAADEELQTLGIAALLFGLAVVAQFAGYSLALGAFLLGTIVAETPHRHQVERTFIGIRDVFSAVFFVAIGMQIDARQIWDEILIVGGVAAFTLVARPVAITTGLALIGTPLKDGIRTGLTVTPIGEFSFIIAQLGVGAAVVPPRFYPLAVGVSLLTTLFAPFVMRRSEKIADGVVARQPRWFRNWLRWYHTWLVRMRRRRARNLLWQLSRKRIAQVGVGVFFVTGIVVFSGQLFVLVEAWLGPGMIPYHTLQLVFWTVLALLILAPLVAIWRNMSAMALIYAEISTRENPPAKRFRPLIEAVLKTGFAIAIALWLLAILPLNAETLWLVVLGLVVAVAAVLMLRRKLIYWHSEMEVEIMSVMETGESRMSATTAPWLQSHGDWNLHMADCTLPDLADAQGKQIAELDLRARFGCSVVGIERQGYMISLPAPDAVLYPRDKVLLMGTTEQVQAGKTYLGAVSGSAGSDSVFEEIRM
;
A
#
# COMPACT_ATOMS: atom_id res chain seq x y z
N MET A 1 -3.63 38.31 7.20
CA MET A 1 -3.16 39.36 8.13
C MET A 1 -1.92 38.90 8.91
N GLN A 2 -1.05 38.08 8.32
CA GLN A 2 0.17 37.56 8.93
C GLN A 2 1.41 37.63 8.01
N ILE A 3 1.31 38.31 6.86
CA ILE A 3 2.43 38.55 5.92
C ILE A 3 3.10 39.92 6.21
N ALA A 4 2.46 40.81 6.97
CA ALA A 4 2.98 42.14 7.32
C ALA A 4 3.96 42.16 8.50
N SER A 5 4.21 41.02 9.21
CA SER A 5 5.12 40.95 10.37
C SER A 5 6.52 40.42 10.04
N LEU A 6 6.76 39.94 8.80
CA LEU A 6 8.08 39.45 8.38
C LEU A 6 8.93 40.49 7.65
N GLU A 7 8.34 41.61 7.22
CA GLU A 7 9.14 42.72 6.62
C GLU A 7 9.74 43.67 7.64
N GLN A 8 9.33 43.67 8.89
CA GLN A 8 9.87 44.58 9.93
C GLN A 8 11.05 44.07 10.73
N SER A 9 11.49 42.81 10.57
CA SER A 9 12.64 42.28 11.28
C SER A 9 13.97 42.27 10.48
N VAL A 10 13.97 42.77 9.25
CA VAL A 10 15.17 42.81 8.38
C VAL A 10 15.81 44.21 8.29
N VAL A 11 15.26 45.22 8.96
CA VAL A 11 15.75 46.64 8.85
C VAL A 11 16.47 47.12 10.12
N ALA A 12 17.06 46.28 10.91
CA ALA A 12 17.83 46.76 12.06
C ALA A 12 19.12 45.97 12.31
N THR A 13 20.06 46.01 11.37
CA THR A 13 21.51 45.93 11.66
C THR A 13 22.26 46.39 10.39
N ARG A 14 22.48 47.68 10.24
CA ARG A 14 23.58 48.19 9.41
C ARG A 14 24.87 47.92 10.17
N PRO A 15 25.85 47.19 9.63
CA PRO A 15 27.18 47.13 10.21
C PRO A 15 27.89 48.45 9.86
N ASP A 16 28.62 48.95 10.83
CA ASP A 16 29.46 50.16 10.75
C ASP A 16 30.38 50.16 9.52
N ALA A 17 30.41 51.29 8.82
CA ALA A 17 31.11 51.49 7.54
C ALA A 17 32.64 51.52 7.71
N ASP A 18 33.21 51.37 8.90
CA ASP A 18 34.66 51.53 9.16
C ASP A 18 35.45 50.19 9.25
N VAL A 19 34.79 49.01 9.16
CA VAL A 19 35.51 47.72 9.17
C VAL A 19 35.79 47.19 7.76
N ALA A 20 35.28 47.86 6.69
CA ALA A 20 35.37 47.36 5.31
C ALA A 20 36.65 47.76 4.54
N ARG A 21 37.64 48.39 5.16
CA ARG A 21 38.88 48.86 4.48
C ARG A 21 40.11 47.98 4.72
N GLY A 22 39.96 46.69 4.85
CA GLY A 22 41.10 45.81 5.06
C GLY A 22 41.03 44.36 4.55
N LEU A 23 39.99 44.02 3.82
CA LEU A 23 39.84 42.63 3.32
C LEU A 23 40.03 42.57 1.81
N ASP A 24 41.15 42.01 1.38
CA ASP A 24 41.48 41.69 -0.01
C ASP A 24 40.44 40.71 -0.59
N PRO A 25 39.71 41.07 -1.70
CA PRO A 25 38.68 40.23 -2.26
C PRO A 25 39.16 38.83 -2.72
N THR A 26 40.47 38.70 -2.96
CA THR A 26 41.12 37.43 -3.31
C THR A 26 41.19 36.44 -2.17
N THR A 27 41.31 36.91 -0.93
CA THR A 27 41.40 36.06 0.26
C THR A 27 40.03 35.56 0.75
N THR A 28 38.95 36.30 0.45
CA THR A 28 37.60 35.91 0.82
C THR A 28 37.07 34.80 -0.11
N SER A 29 37.37 34.91 -1.41
CA SER A 29 36.98 33.84 -2.37
C SER A 29 37.76 32.56 -2.15
N ALA A 30 39.04 32.61 -1.82
CA ALA A 30 39.86 31.46 -1.53
C ALA A 30 39.40 30.75 -0.22
N ARG A 31 38.96 31.51 0.81
CA ARG A 31 38.40 30.92 2.05
C ARG A 31 37.03 30.26 1.84
N LEU A 32 36.18 30.78 0.94
CA LEU A 32 34.91 30.18 0.61
C LEU A 32 35.08 28.91 -0.25
N HIS A 33 36.05 28.91 -1.20
CA HIS A 33 36.38 27.72 -1.99
C HIS A 33 37.05 26.62 -1.16
N GLY A 34 37.95 26.97 -0.22
CA GLY A 34 38.59 26.01 0.68
C GLY A 34 37.58 25.37 1.65
N ARG A 35 36.60 26.13 2.11
CA ARG A 35 35.54 25.60 3.01
C ARG A 35 34.59 24.65 2.30
N ASN A 36 34.21 24.92 1.05
CA ASN A 36 33.35 24.04 0.25
C ASN A 36 34.08 22.74 -0.17
N GLY A 37 35.37 22.78 -0.49
CA GLY A 37 36.17 21.61 -0.80
C GLY A 37 36.39 20.67 0.40
N MET A 38 36.61 21.24 1.60
CA MET A 38 36.73 20.45 2.83
C MET A 38 35.40 19.77 3.22
N ASN A 39 34.26 20.43 3.00
CA ASN A 39 32.96 19.85 3.30
C ASN A 39 32.65 18.63 2.43
N GLY A 40 33.04 18.63 1.14
CA GLY A 40 32.83 17.49 0.24
C GLY A 40 33.73 16.29 0.61
N PHE A 41 34.96 16.52 1.00
CA PHE A 41 35.89 15.45 1.44
C PHE A 41 35.38 14.76 2.71
N HIS A 42 34.95 15.52 3.71
CA HIS A 42 34.40 14.96 4.94
C HIS A 42 33.12 14.15 4.70
N PHE A 43 32.26 14.54 3.75
CA PHE A 43 31.06 13.77 3.40
C PHE A 43 31.42 12.37 2.84
N ILE A 44 32.39 12.28 1.93
CA ILE A 44 32.85 11.00 1.38
C ILE A 44 33.53 10.16 2.46
N GLN A 45 34.29 10.78 3.34
CA GLN A 45 34.93 10.11 4.47
C GLN A 45 33.89 9.52 5.43
N ASP A 46 32.87 10.30 5.82
CA ASP A 46 31.78 9.86 6.69
C ASP A 46 31.03 8.68 6.05
N LEU A 47 30.72 8.77 4.76
CA LEU A 47 30.04 7.70 4.03
C LEU A 47 30.90 6.43 3.97
N ALA A 48 32.21 6.55 3.74
CA ALA A 48 33.12 5.40 3.70
C ALA A 48 33.21 4.70 5.07
N ILE A 49 33.27 5.46 6.15
CA ILE A 49 33.27 4.93 7.52
C ILE A 49 31.96 4.21 7.82
N ILE A 50 30.82 4.84 7.50
CA ILE A 50 29.48 4.27 7.71
C ILE A 50 29.35 2.93 6.97
N LEU A 51 29.67 2.89 5.68
CA LEU A 51 29.56 1.68 4.89
C LEU A 51 30.54 0.60 5.31
N GLY A 52 31.77 0.97 5.66
CA GLY A 52 32.79 0.04 6.14
C GLY A 52 32.39 -0.63 7.45
N LEU A 53 31.94 0.15 8.41
CA LEU A 53 31.44 -0.37 9.70
C LEU A 53 30.16 -1.22 9.52
N ALA A 54 29.22 -0.75 8.69
CA ALA A 54 28.03 -1.51 8.37
C ALA A 54 28.39 -2.90 7.80
N ALA A 55 29.33 -2.96 6.85
CA ALA A 55 29.76 -4.22 6.26
C ALA A 55 30.39 -5.18 7.27
N VAL A 56 31.32 -4.68 8.10
CA VAL A 56 32.04 -5.50 9.08
C VAL A 56 31.12 -6.00 10.18
N VAL A 57 30.36 -5.09 10.82
CA VAL A 57 29.48 -5.44 11.93
C VAL A 57 28.29 -6.22 11.45
N GLY A 58 27.72 -5.86 10.30
CA GLY A 58 26.62 -6.60 9.67
C GLY A 58 27.01 -8.04 9.36
N TRP A 59 28.20 -8.27 8.77
CA TRP A 59 28.75 -9.59 8.54
C TRP A 59 28.93 -10.39 9.85
N LEU A 60 29.46 -9.76 10.90
CA LEU A 60 29.63 -10.41 12.20
C LEU A 60 28.29 -10.86 12.78
N PHE A 61 27.27 -9.99 12.75
CA PHE A 61 25.92 -10.30 13.24
C PHE A 61 25.27 -11.42 12.44
N GLN A 62 25.43 -11.41 11.11
CA GLN A 62 24.94 -12.47 10.25
C GLN A 62 25.58 -13.82 10.58
N ARG A 63 26.90 -13.83 10.87
CA ARG A 63 27.64 -15.04 11.22
C ARG A 63 27.19 -15.66 12.56
N ILE A 64 26.76 -14.81 13.51
CA ILE A 64 26.23 -15.25 14.80
C ILE A 64 24.73 -15.65 14.70
N GLY A 65 24.11 -15.50 13.50
CA GLY A 65 22.70 -15.81 13.28
C GLY A 65 21.73 -14.69 13.71
N LEU A 66 22.23 -13.49 14.05
CA LEU A 66 21.43 -12.32 14.38
C LEU A 66 21.01 -11.54 13.11
N SER A 67 20.09 -10.59 13.30
CA SER A 67 19.66 -9.69 12.22
C SER A 67 20.79 -8.72 11.83
N VAL A 68 21.04 -8.60 10.52
CA VAL A 68 22.00 -7.64 9.97
C VAL A 68 21.62 -6.19 10.30
N ILE A 69 20.31 -5.89 10.36
CA ILE A 69 19.79 -4.56 10.72
C ILE A 69 20.22 -4.15 12.13
N VAL A 70 20.17 -5.09 13.08
CA VAL A 70 20.66 -4.85 14.44
C VAL A 70 22.17 -4.61 14.41
N GLY A 71 22.92 -5.33 13.56
CA GLY A 71 24.33 -5.09 13.33
C GLY A 71 24.61 -3.66 12.85
N PHE A 72 23.80 -3.13 11.92
CA PHE A 72 23.92 -1.74 11.44
C PHE A 72 23.65 -0.71 12.54
N LEU A 73 22.63 -0.94 13.38
CA LEU A 73 22.37 -0.06 14.53
C LEU A 73 23.53 -0.04 15.52
N VAL A 74 24.11 -1.22 15.84
CA VAL A 74 25.28 -1.32 16.72
C VAL A 74 26.51 -0.67 16.07
N ALA A 75 26.73 -0.84 14.77
CA ALA A 75 27.79 -0.14 14.03
C ALA A 75 27.66 1.38 14.18
N GLY A 76 26.43 1.90 14.07
CA GLY A 76 26.12 3.31 14.28
C GLY A 76 26.41 3.77 15.72
N MET A 77 26.00 3.00 16.72
CA MET A 77 26.30 3.32 18.13
C MET A 77 27.80 3.42 18.39
N VAL A 78 28.60 2.55 17.75
CA VAL A 78 30.08 2.58 17.89
C VAL A 78 30.69 3.76 17.15
N ALA A 79 30.19 4.11 15.97
CA ALA A 79 30.74 5.20 15.14
C ALA A 79 30.26 6.59 15.57
N GLY A 80 29.16 6.65 16.33
CA GLY A 80 28.47 7.88 16.69
C GLY A 80 29.18 8.75 17.74
N PRO A 81 28.67 9.97 17.94
CA PRO A 81 29.31 10.96 18.85
C PRO A 81 29.22 10.60 20.32
N TYR A 82 28.39 9.62 20.69
CA TYR A 82 28.13 9.26 22.08
C TYR A 82 29.03 8.15 22.63
N THR A 83 30.01 7.64 21.86
CA THR A 83 30.88 6.51 22.23
C THR A 83 32.37 6.93 22.22
N PRO A 84 32.82 7.78 23.14
CA PRO A 84 34.24 8.11 23.24
C PRO A 84 35.07 6.88 23.66
N PRO A 85 36.32 6.66 23.14
CA PRO A 85 37.09 7.58 22.31
C PRO A 85 36.92 7.42 20.81
N LEU A 86 36.00 6.59 20.33
CA LEU A 86 35.85 6.19 18.93
C LEU A 86 34.83 7.05 18.15
N THR A 87 34.70 8.34 18.47
CA THR A 87 33.85 9.25 17.69
C THR A 87 34.39 9.41 16.27
N LEU A 88 33.95 8.56 15.35
CA LEU A 88 34.43 8.56 13.98
C LEU A 88 33.68 9.57 13.09
N VAL A 89 32.42 9.84 13.41
CA VAL A 89 31.56 10.79 12.71
C VAL A 89 30.94 11.74 13.71
N ALA A 90 31.29 13.04 13.61
CA ALA A 90 30.88 14.07 14.57
C ALA A 90 29.69 14.93 14.07
N ASP A 91 29.44 15.01 12.76
CA ASP A 91 28.43 15.90 12.18
C ASP A 91 27.08 15.18 11.99
N ILE A 92 26.22 15.35 12.98
CA ILE A 92 24.88 14.74 13.02
C ILE A 92 23.99 15.24 11.87
N GLN A 93 24.12 16.49 11.41
CA GLN A 93 23.27 17.03 10.34
C GLN A 93 23.53 16.35 8.99
N ARG A 94 24.80 16.04 8.68
CA ARG A 94 25.16 15.31 7.47
C ARG A 94 24.64 13.88 7.52
N VAL A 95 24.77 13.25 8.68
CA VAL A 95 24.27 11.88 8.91
C VAL A 95 22.74 11.84 8.75
N ASP A 96 22.02 12.83 9.26
CA ASP A 96 20.56 12.90 9.13
C ASP A 96 20.12 13.06 7.66
N THR A 97 20.84 13.87 6.89
CA THR A 97 20.55 14.00 5.43
C THR A 97 20.74 12.67 4.69
N LEU A 98 21.82 11.93 4.98
CA LEU A 98 22.04 10.58 4.43
C LEU A 98 20.96 9.60 4.87
N ALA A 99 20.55 9.68 6.13
CA ALA A 99 19.48 8.87 6.67
C ALA A 99 18.15 9.12 5.95
N GLN A 100 17.80 10.37 5.64
CA GLN A 100 16.59 10.70 4.91
C GLN A 100 16.59 10.12 3.49
N ILE A 101 17.72 10.17 2.78
CA ILE A 101 17.86 9.52 1.47
C ILE A 101 17.67 8.00 1.62
N GLY A 102 18.32 7.40 2.63
CA GLY A 102 18.15 5.98 2.94
C GLY A 102 16.71 5.59 3.22
N LEU A 103 16.01 6.42 4.00
CA LEU A 103 14.58 6.23 4.29
C LEU A 103 13.72 6.26 3.03
N VAL A 104 13.98 7.17 2.09
CA VAL A 104 13.24 7.26 0.82
C VAL A 104 13.41 5.98 0.01
N PHE A 105 14.63 5.45 -0.16
CA PHE A 105 14.86 4.20 -0.89
C PHE A 105 14.27 2.99 -0.16
N LEU A 106 14.37 2.94 1.17
CA LEU A 106 13.78 1.89 1.99
C LEU A 106 12.26 1.86 1.83
N MET A 107 11.59 3.01 1.98
CA MET A 107 10.14 3.12 1.85
C MET A 107 9.64 2.82 0.44
N PHE A 108 10.38 3.23 -0.58
CA PHE A 108 10.10 2.86 -1.96
C PHE A 108 10.14 1.33 -2.15
N SER A 109 11.17 0.67 -1.61
CA SER A 109 11.30 -0.78 -1.70
C SER A 109 10.17 -1.52 -0.97
N ILE A 110 9.77 -1.05 0.20
CA ILE A 110 8.62 -1.60 0.94
C ILE A 110 7.34 -1.42 0.10
N GLY A 111 7.15 -0.24 -0.50
CA GLY A 111 6.06 0.03 -1.43
C GLY A 111 6.04 -0.94 -2.62
N LEU A 112 7.20 -1.25 -3.23
CA LEU A 112 7.33 -2.23 -4.33
C LEU A 112 6.89 -3.65 -3.95
N GLN A 113 7.03 -4.02 -2.69
CA GLN A 113 6.58 -5.32 -2.18
C GLN A 113 5.07 -5.38 -1.96
N LEU A 114 4.42 -4.21 -1.77
CA LEU A 114 2.98 -4.09 -1.55
C LEU A 114 2.24 -3.93 -2.88
N SER A 115 1.61 -5.01 -3.32
CA SER A 115 0.73 -5.01 -4.49
C SER A 115 -0.74 -5.14 -4.06
N LEU A 116 -1.61 -4.29 -4.59
CA LEU A 116 -3.07 -4.35 -4.36
C LEU A 116 -3.64 -5.72 -4.75
N ARG A 117 -3.03 -6.38 -5.76
CA ARG A 117 -3.39 -7.75 -6.17
C ARG A 117 -3.06 -8.76 -5.09
N ARG A 118 -1.88 -8.64 -4.46
CA ARG A 118 -1.47 -9.50 -3.33
C ARG A 118 -2.41 -9.30 -2.15
N MET A 119 -2.78 -8.05 -1.85
CA MET A 119 -3.77 -7.72 -0.82
C MET A 119 -5.14 -8.36 -1.09
N ARG A 120 -5.64 -8.30 -2.33
CA ARG A 120 -6.90 -8.97 -2.70
C ARG A 120 -6.84 -10.49 -2.52
N ARG A 121 -5.68 -11.13 -2.79
CA ARG A 121 -5.48 -12.57 -2.56
C ARG A 121 -5.48 -12.95 -1.08
N LEU A 122 -4.93 -12.09 -0.21
CA LEU A 122 -4.94 -12.28 1.25
C LEU A 122 -6.38 -12.25 1.82
N GLY A 123 -7.27 -11.55 1.15
CA GLY A 123 -8.69 -11.49 1.45
C GLY A 123 -9.06 -10.49 2.53
N LEU A 124 -10.28 -9.94 2.43
CA LEU A 124 -10.81 -8.95 3.37
C LEU A 124 -10.85 -9.44 4.83
N SER A 125 -10.92 -10.76 5.05
CA SER A 125 -10.93 -11.32 6.39
C SER A 125 -9.60 -11.08 7.11
N LEU A 126 -8.46 -11.32 6.44
CA LEU A 126 -7.14 -11.11 7.05
C LEU A 126 -6.88 -9.61 7.26
N MET A 127 -7.31 -8.75 6.33
CA MET A 127 -7.25 -7.29 6.51
C MET A 127 -8.04 -6.85 7.75
N ALA A 128 -9.25 -7.37 7.94
CA ALA A 128 -10.05 -7.10 9.13
C ALA A 128 -9.35 -7.59 10.41
N ALA A 129 -8.73 -8.78 10.39
CA ALA A 129 -7.96 -9.29 11.52
C ALA A 129 -6.80 -8.37 11.89
N THR A 130 -6.01 -7.93 10.89
CA THR A 130 -4.89 -7.00 11.10
C THR A 130 -5.36 -5.68 11.69
N PHE A 131 -6.45 -5.11 11.16
CA PHE A 131 -7.02 -3.87 11.70
C PHE A 131 -7.52 -4.03 13.15
N ILE A 132 -8.21 -5.11 13.46
CA ILE A 132 -8.65 -5.43 14.83
C ILE A 132 -7.43 -5.61 15.74
N SER A 133 -6.40 -6.34 15.30
CA SER A 133 -5.16 -6.54 16.06
C SER A 133 -4.47 -5.20 16.35
N ALA A 134 -4.42 -4.28 15.39
CA ALA A 134 -3.86 -2.95 15.56
C ALA A 134 -4.65 -2.13 16.61
N ILE A 135 -5.99 -2.17 16.57
CA ILE A 135 -6.84 -1.51 17.58
C ILE A 135 -6.60 -2.10 18.96
N VAL A 136 -6.56 -3.44 19.09
CA VAL A 136 -6.30 -4.10 20.37
C VAL A 136 -4.92 -3.73 20.90
N MET A 137 -3.90 -3.75 20.02
CA MET A 137 -2.53 -3.37 20.40
C MET A 137 -2.43 -1.91 20.83
N TYR A 138 -3.13 -1.00 20.14
CA TYR A 138 -3.23 0.40 20.55
C TYR A 138 -3.79 0.54 21.98
N HIS A 139 -4.91 -0.11 22.28
CA HIS A 139 -5.52 -0.01 23.61
C HIS A 139 -4.65 -0.64 24.69
N LEU A 140 -4.03 -1.80 24.43
CA LEU A 140 -3.11 -2.43 25.36
C LEU A 140 -1.87 -1.55 25.64
N SER A 141 -1.27 -1.00 24.59
CA SER A 141 -0.12 -0.10 24.71
C SER A 141 -0.49 1.20 25.47
N ARG A 142 -1.71 1.72 25.22
CA ARG A 142 -2.20 2.90 25.93
C ARG A 142 -2.40 2.63 27.41
N VAL A 143 -3.00 1.51 27.78
CA VAL A 143 -3.18 1.11 29.19
C VAL A 143 -1.80 0.96 29.87
N PHE A 144 -0.88 0.27 29.20
CA PHE A 144 0.48 0.08 29.70
C PHE A 144 1.22 1.42 29.90
N ALA A 145 1.22 2.30 28.90
CA ALA A 145 1.89 3.59 28.96
C ALA A 145 1.30 4.50 30.05
N LEU A 146 -0.02 4.55 30.16
CA LEU A 146 -0.70 5.33 31.21
C LEU A 146 -0.39 4.77 32.62
N SER A 147 -0.24 3.45 32.78
CA SER A 147 0.18 2.85 34.05
C SER A 147 1.63 3.22 34.45
N MET A 148 2.46 3.55 33.46
CA MET A 148 3.82 4.07 33.65
C MET A 148 3.86 5.60 33.84
N GLY A 149 2.72 6.27 33.86
CA GLY A 149 2.63 7.74 33.96
C GLY A 149 3.01 8.50 32.68
N TRP A 150 3.02 7.83 31.52
CA TRP A 150 3.34 8.46 30.24
C TRP A 150 2.14 9.26 29.68
N SER A 151 2.45 10.30 28.92
CA SER A 151 1.44 11.13 28.28
C SER A 151 0.65 10.36 27.21
N ALA A 152 -0.53 10.88 26.83
CA ALA A 152 -1.35 10.29 25.76
C ALA A 152 -0.60 10.23 24.41
N THR A 153 0.26 11.21 24.15
CA THR A 153 1.08 11.27 22.94
C THR A 153 2.18 10.21 22.97
N GLU A 154 2.89 10.08 24.09
CA GLU A 154 3.89 9.00 24.27
C GLU A 154 3.23 7.61 24.12
N ALA A 155 2.04 7.44 24.69
CA ALA A 155 1.26 6.21 24.56
C ALA A 155 0.90 5.87 23.09
N LEU A 156 0.57 6.90 22.31
CA LEU A 156 0.26 6.72 20.89
C LEU A 156 1.48 6.34 20.06
N PHE A 157 2.61 7.01 20.30
CA PHE A 157 3.88 6.67 19.65
C PHE A 157 4.35 5.26 20.03
N LEU A 158 4.25 4.89 21.31
CA LEU A 158 4.54 3.53 21.78
C LEU A 158 3.66 2.50 21.03
N ALA A 159 2.35 2.76 20.95
CA ALA A 159 1.44 1.86 20.23
C ALA A 159 1.84 1.71 18.78
N GLY A 160 2.16 2.81 18.08
CA GLY A 160 2.65 2.79 16.71
C GLY A 160 3.90 1.93 16.55
N MET A 161 4.88 2.09 17.45
CA MET A 161 6.13 1.32 17.44
C MET A 161 5.89 -0.18 17.66
N LEU A 162 4.96 -0.55 18.55
CA LEU A 162 4.74 -1.93 18.95
C LEU A 162 3.75 -2.71 18.05
N MET A 163 3.01 -2.06 17.15
CA MET A 163 1.99 -2.75 16.34
C MET A 163 2.51 -3.34 15.04
N VAL A 164 3.79 -3.14 14.70
CA VAL A 164 4.37 -3.57 13.43
C VAL A 164 5.49 -4.56 13.64
N SER A 165 5.46 -5.66 12.90
CA SER A 165 6.45 -6.74 12.97
C SER A 165 7.54 -6.62 11.91
N SER A 166 8.65 -7.34 12.12
CA SER A 166 9.72 -7.48 11.14
C SER A 166 9.43 -8.66 10.19
N SER A 167 8.97 -8.34 8.99
CA SER A 167 8.70 -9.34 7.95
C SER A 167 9.95 -10.16 7.58
N ALA A 168 11.13 -9.54 7.56
CA ALA A 168 12.40 -10.19 7.26
C ALA A 168 12.78 -11.24 8.32
N ILE A 169 12.67 -10.88 9.61
CA ILE A 169 13.01 -11.79 10.72
C ILE A 169 12.01 -12.96 10.76
N ILE A 170 10.73 -12.69 10.62
CA ILE A 170 9.67 -13.71 10.64
C ILE A 170 9.83 -14.68 9.48
N SER A 171 10.10 -14.18 8.26
CA SER A 171 10.35 -15.01 7.10
C SER A 171 11.54 -15.97 7.32
N LYS A 172 12.65 -15.45 7.87
CA LYS A 172 13.85 -16.24 8.20
C LYS A 172 13.52 -17.34 9.22
N ILE A 173 12.87 -16.99 10.33
CA ILE A 173 12.54 -17.94 11.40
C ILE A 173 11.58 -19.03 10.89
N LEU A 174 10.57 -18.68 10.08
CA LEU A 174 9.64 -19.64 9.48
C LEU A 174 10.36 -20.58 8.52
N HIS A 175 11.32 -20.07 7.75
CA HIS A 175 12.11 -20.89 6.82
C HIS A 175 13.01 -21.88 7.57
N GLU A 176 13.73 -21.41 8.58
CA GLU A 176 14.59 -22.25 9.42
C GLU A 176 13.80 -23.33 10.19
N ALA A 177 12.56 -23.03 10.60
CA ALA A 177 11.67 -23.97 11.26
C ALA A 177 10.93 -24.91 10.30
N GLY A 178 10.98 -24.68 8.98
CA GLY A 178 10.27 -25.47 7.97
C GLY A 178 8.74 -25.33 8.00
N THR A 179 8.22 -24.31 8.69
CA THR A 179 6.78 -24.10 8.92
C THR A 179 6.12 -23.11 7.95
N ASN A 180 6.81 -22.72 6.89
CA ASN A 180 6.31 -21.78 5.87
C ASN A 180 5.00 -22.24 5.21
N HIS A 181 4.84 -23.55 5.03
CA HIS A 181 3.68 -24.13 4.35
C HIS A 181 2.52 -24.40 5.31
N GLU A 182 2.74 -24.34 6.61
CA GLU A 182 1.68 -24.48 7.59
C GLU A 182 0.74 -23.26 7.55
N ARG A 183 -0.51 -23.49 7.95
CA ARG A 183 -1.54 -22.44 7.99
C ARG A 183 -1.12 -21.26 8.87
N SER A 184 -0.51 -21.53 10.03
CA SER A 184 0.01 -20.48 10.93
C SER A 184 1.12 -19.66 10.31
N GLY A 185 2.05 -20.29 9.57
CA GLY A 185 3.13 -19.61 8.83
C GLY A 185 2.59 -18.74 7.69
N GLN A 186 1.63 -19.26 6.92
CA GLN A 186 0.98 -18.48 5.85
C GLN A 186 0.21 -17.28 6.39
N LEU A 187 -0.51 -17.45 7.51
CA LEU A 187 -1.19 -16.34 8.19
C LEU A 187 -0.18 -15.31 8.72
N ALA A 188 0.94 -15.77 9.31
CA ALA A 188 2.00 -14.88 9.79
C ALA A 188 2.57 -14.02 8.66
N MET A 189 2.95 -14.62 7.53
CA MET A 189 3.46 -13.90 6.35
C MET A 189 2.43 -12.95 5.75
N GLY A 190 1.15 -13.33 5.74
CA GLY A 190 0.07 -12.45 5.29
C GLY A 190 -0.16 -11.26 6.22
N LEU A 191 -0.12 -11.49 7.53
CA LEU A 191 -0.26 -10.46 8.56
C LEU A 191 0.86 -9.43 8.50
N THR A 192 2.13 -9.85 8.41
CA THR A 192 3.28 -8.93 8.35
C THR A 192 3.16 -7.95 7.20
N VAL A 193 2.78 -8.43 6.00
CA VAL A 193 2.56 -7.56 4.83
C VAL A 193 1.43 -6.54 5.07
N LEU A 194 0.39 -6.93 5.80
CA LEU A 194 -0.72 -6.02 6.12
C LEU A 194 -0.37 -5.07 7.27
N GLU A 195 0.47 -5.49 8.21
CA GLU A 195 1.00 -4.62 9.27
C GLU A 195 1.89 -3.50 8.72
N ASP A 196 2.64 -3.74 7.62
CA ASP A 196 3.41 -2.70 6.94
C ASP A 196 2.49 -1.57 6.42
N ILE A 197 1.27 -1.90 5.96
CA ILE A 197 0.27 -0.90 5.57
C ILE A 197 -0.22 -0.12 6.79
N VAL A 198 -0.49 -0.83 7.89
CA VAL A 198 -0.88 -0.18 9.16
C VAL A 198 0.23 0.76 9.64
N ALA A 199 1.50 0.36 9.50
CA ALA A 199 2.65 1.20 9.83
C ALA A 199 2.67 2.51 9.05
N VAL A 200 2.47 2.44 7.72
CA VAL A 200 2.46 3.63 6.86
C VAL A 200 1.30 4.57 7.22
N VAL A 201 0.11 4.02 7.46
CA VAL A 201 -1.05 4.81 7.92
C VAL A 201 -0.75 5.44 9.28
N MET A 202 -0.15 4.67 10.19
CA MET A 202 0.24 5.16 11.52
C MET A 202 1.30 6.27 11.44
N LEU A 203 2.33 6.09 10.60
CA LEU A 203 3.33 7.13 10.34
C LEU A 203 2.72 8.43 9.83
N ALA A 204 1.74 8.34 8.93
CA ALA A 204 1.07 9.51 8.41
C ALA A 204 0.22 10.23 9.50
N ILE A 205 -0.48 9.46 10.35
CA ILE A 205 -1.23 10.00 11.49
C ILE A 205 -0.28 10.67 12.50
N LEU A 206 0.80 9.97 12.87
CA LEU A 206 1.77 10.47 13.85
C LEU A 206 2.53 11.69 13.33
N ASN A 207 2.89 11.72 12.04
CA ASN A 207 3.48 12.89 11.40
C ASN A 207 2.54 14.11 11.47
N SER A 208 1.27 13.89 11.21
CA SER A 208 0.27 14.95 11.31
C SER A 208 0.14 15.47 12.75
N ILE A 209 0.09 14.58 13.74
CA ILE A 209 0.05 14.96 15.16
C ILE A 209 1.33 15.71 15.57
N ALA A 210 2.48 15.30 15.07
CA ALA A 210 3.77 15.97 15.31
C ALA A 210 3.81 17.40 14.76
N GLN A 211 3.13 17.66 13.64
CA GLN A 211 3.01 19.01 13.07
C GLN A 211 1.98 19.88 13.83
N ILE A 212 0.89 19.29 14.31
CA ILE A 212 -0.17 19.99 15.08
C ILE A 212 0.33 20.45 16.46
N GLY A 213 1.26 19.71 17.07
CA GLY A 213 1.87 20.13 18.34
C GLY A 213 2.60 21.48 18.28
N LYS A 214 2.71 22.06 17.07
CA LYS A 214 3.27 23.40 16.82
C LYS A 214 2.26 24.53 16.67
N GLY A 215 0.96 24.26 16.74
CA GLY A 215 -0.10 25.28 16.69
C GLY A 215 -1.30 24.87 15.83
N GLU A 216 -2.48 24.93 16.42
CA GLU A 216 -3.82 24.73 15.87
C GLU A 216 -4.33 23.29 15.79
N GLY A 217 -5.44 23.06 16.53
CA GLY A 217 -6.07 21.76 16.76
C GLY A 217 -6.75 21.16 15.53
N ALA A 218 -5.99 20.56 14.63
CA ALA A 218 -6.59 19.75 13.58
C ALA A 218 -7.25 18.51 14.21
N ARG A 219 -8.48 18.23 13.78
CA ARG A 219 -9.24 17.09 14.28
C ARG A 219 -8.75 15.82 13.60
N VAL A 220 -8.44 14.76 14.36
CA VAL A 220 -7.95 13.47 13.83
C VAL A 220 -8.78 12.94 12.64
N PRO A 221 -10.13 13.02 12.63
CA PRO A 221 -10.93 12.60 11.47
C PRO A 221 -10.63 13.40 10.20
N GLU A 222 -10.43 14.70 10.31
CA GLU A 222 -10.11 15.58 9.18
C GLU A 222 -8.76 15.23 8.56
N THR A 223 -7.75 15.01 9.39
CA THR A 223 -6.43 14.54 8.96
C THR A 223 -6.50 13.20 8.22
N LEU A 224 -7.31 12.25 8.70
CA LEU A 224 -7.48 10.96 8.04
C LEU A 224 -8.17 11.09 6.67
N VAL A 225 -9.17 11.98 6.57
CA VAL A 225 -9.85 12.27 5.29
C VAL A 225 -8.87 12.91 4.31
N MET A 226 -8.09 13.90 4.75
CA MET A 226 -7.08 14.56 3.91
C MET A 226 -6.00 13.59 3.46
N LEU A 227 -5.49 12.73 4.36
CA LEU A 227 -4.54 11.67 4.03
C LEU A 227 -5.13 10.71 2.99
N GLY A 228 -6.37 10.24 3.22
CA GLY A 228 -7.06 9.36 2.27
C GLY A 228 -7.23 10.02 0.90
N ALA A 229 -7.58 11.31 0.88
CA ALA A 229 -7.71 12.10 -0.34
C ALA A 229 -6.38 12.24 -1.09
N PHE A 230 -5.27 12.53 -0.37
CA PHE A 230 -3.92 12.58 -0.94
C PHE A 230 -3.50 11.23 -1.53
N VAL A 231 -3.66 10.14 -0.77
CA VAL A 231 -3.28 8.78 -1.20
C VAL A 231 -4.06 8.36 -2.45
N VAL A 232 -5.37 8.64 -2.49
CA VAL A 232 -6.20 8.31 -3.66
C VAL A 232 -5.85 9.19 -4.85
N LEU A 233 -5.63 10.49 -4.64
CA LEU A 233 -5.24 11.41 -5.72
C LEU A 233 -3.88 11.01 -6.30
N ALA A 234 -2.86 10.86 -5.47
CA ALA A 234 -1.52 10.45 -5.90
C ALA A 234 -1.54 9.05 -6.53
N GLY A 235 -2.35 8.13 -5.99
CA GLY A 235 -2.54 6.79 -6.54
C GLY A 235 -3.17 6.81 -7.94
N ILE A 236 -4.25 7.57 -8.17
CA ILE A 236 -4.91 7.65 -9.48
C ILE A 236 -3.99 8.33 -10.49
N VAL A 237 -3.44 9.50 -10.15
CA VAL A 237 -2.52 10.23 -11.03
C VAL A 237 -1.28 9.37 -11.34
N GLY A 238 -0.71 8.73 -10.32
CA GLY A 238 0.45 7.86 -10.49
C GLY A 238 0.16 6.62 -11.34
N LEU A 239 -0.98 5.94 -11.14
CA LEU A 239 -1.37 4.78 -11.95
C LEU A 239 -1.62 5.12 -13.43
N LEU A 240 -1.93 6.36 -13.75
CA LEU A 240 -2.06 6.84 -15.13
C LEU A 240 -0.72 7.31 -15.69
N LEU A 241 0.00 8.14 -14.94
CA LEU A 241 1.23 8.80 -15.39
C LEU A 241 2.42 7.85 -15.44
N VAL A 242 2.64 7.05 -14.38
CA VAL A 242 3.84 6.20 -14.24
C VAL A 242 3.91 5.12 -15.33
N PRO A 243 2.85 4.33 -15.64
CA PRO A 243 2.90 3.35 -16.71
C PRO A 243 3.07 3.99 -18.10
N TRP A 244 2.46 5.17 -18.31
CA TRP A 244 2.61 5.92 -19.56
C TRP A 244 4.05 6.38 -19.76
N LEU A 245 4.67 6.94 -18.71
CA LEU A 245 6.05 7.41 -18.76
C LEU A 245 7.02 6.24 -18.93
N LEU A 246 6.86 5.17 -18.16
CA LEU A 246 7.70 3.98 -18.26
C LEU A 246 7.59 3.33 -19.66
N ARG A 247 6.41 3.30 -20.26
CA ARG A 247 6.25 2.82 -21.64
C ARG A 247 7.00 3.69 -22.65
N ARG A 248 6.94 5.02 -22.50
CA ARG A 248 7.69 5.94 -23.37
C ARG A 248 9.19 5.73 -23.25
N MET A 249 9.69 5.56 -22.05
CA MET A 249 11.11 5.33 -21.77
C MET A 249 11.55 3.94 -22.22
N SER A 250 10.71 2.92 -22.10
CA SER A 250 10.98 1.54 -22.53
C SER A 250 11.13 1.41 -24.06
N ILE A 251 10.48 2.27 -24.84
CA ILE A 251 10.62 2.29 -26.31
C ILE A 251 12.04 2.74 -26.74
N ALA A 252 12.74 3.50 -25.88
CA ALA A 252 14.11 3.96 -26.13
C ALA A 252 15.18 2.89 -25.84
N ALA A 253 14.81 1.69 -25.35
CA ALA A 253 15.66 0.53 -25.05
C ALA A 253 16.81 0.78 -24.06
N ASP A 254 16.79 1.87 -23.29
CA ASP A 254 17.88 2.29 -22.43
C ASP A 254 17.54 2.06 -20.95
N GLU A 255 18.17 1.07 -20.31
CA GLU A 255 17.96 0.75 -18.88
C GLU A 255 18.40 1.91 -17.97
N GLU A 256 19.39 2.68 -18.38
CA GLU A 256 19.87 3.85 -17.64
C GLU A 256 18.80 4.94 -17.56
N LEU A 257 18.15 5.28 -18.68
CA LEU A 257 17.07 6.26 -18.74
C LEU A 257 15.85 5.85 -17.90
N GLN A 258 15.52 4.56 -17.87
CA GLN A 258 14.44 4.04 -17.01
C GLN A 258 14.78 4.22 -15.54
N THR A 259 16.02 3.90 -15.15
CA THR A 259 16.50 4.05 -13.77
C THR A 259 16.46 5.51 -13.32
N LEU A 260 16.97 6.42 -14.15
CA LEU A 260 16.93 7.86 -13.90
C LEU A 260 15.50 8.39 -13.79
N GLY A 261 14.61 7.94 -14.68
CA GLY A 261 13.22 8.34 -14.66
C GLY A 261 12.46 7.89 -13.41
N ILE A 262 12.72 6.66 -12.96
CA ILE A 262 12.12 6.14 -11.72
C ILE A 262 12.70 6.87 -10.50
N ALA A 263 14.01 7.14 -10.47
CA ALA A 263 14.63 7.93 -9.42
C ALA A 263 14.07 9.37 -9.38
N ALA A 264 13.91 10.00 -10.53
CA ALA A 264 13.29 11.33 -10.63
C ALA A 264 11.84 11.33 -10.13
N LEU A 265 11.05 10.32 -10.50
CA LEU A 265 9.68 10.15 -9.98
C LEU A 265 9.67 9.89 -8.46
N LEU A 266 10.64 9.11 -7.95
CA LEU A 266 10.76 8.78 -6.53
C LEU A 266 10.98 10.05 -5.71
N PHE A 267 12.00 10.81 -6.04
CA PHE A 267 12.26 12.07 -5.34
C PHE A 267 11.18 13.12 -5.61
N GLY A 268 10.64 13.18 -6.84
CA GLY A 268 9.56 14.08 -7.19
C GLY A 268 8.30 13.85 -6.37
N LEU A 269 7.82 12.60 -6.25
CA LEU A 269 6.63 12.31 -5.44
C LEU A 269 6.91 12.43 -3.93
N ALA A 270 8.13 12.13 -3.47
CA ALA A 270 8.54 12.38 -2.10
C ALA A 270 8.46 13.87 -1.75
N VAL A 271 8.98 14.73 -2.63
CA VAL A 271 8.92 16.20 -2.46
C VAL A 271 7.47 16.71 -2.53
N VAL A 272 6.65 16.21 -3.45
CA VAL A 272 5.22 16.56 -3.52
C VAL A 272 4.50 16.18 -2.23
N ALA A 273 4.78 15.01 -1.66
CA ALA A 273 4.22 14.62 -0.36
C ALA A 273 4.65 15.58 0.77
N GLN A 274 5.91 16.02 0.77
CA GLN A 274 6.42 17.00 1.72
C GLN A 274 5.70 18.34 1.61
N PHE A 275 5.51 18.85 0.41
CA PHE A 275 4.74 20.09 0.17
C PHE A 275 3.26 19.96 0.57
N ALA A 276 2.70 18.76 0.45
CA ALA A 276 1.33 18.47 0.91
C ALA A 276 1.22 18.33 2.44
N GLY A 277 2.32 18.51 3.20
CA GLY A 277 2.36 18.39 4.66
C GLY A 277 2.56 16.96 5.16
N TYR A 278 2.96 16.02 4.28
CA TYR A 278 3.27 14.65 4.66
C TYR A 278 4.79 14.40 4.68
N SER A 279 5.22 13.20 5.06
CA SER A 279 6.64 12.84 5.06
C SER A 279 7.13 12.44 3.66
N LEU A 280 8.44 12.67 3.39
CA LEU A 280 9.14 12.14 2.21
C LEU A 280 8.93 10.62 2.08
N ALA A 281 8.93 9.92 3.21
CA ALA A 281 8.71 8.48 3.31
C ALA A 281 7.37 8.02 2.71
N LEU A 282 6.28 8.77 2.96
CA LEU A 282 4.96 8.47 2.41
C LEU A 282 4.96 8.59 0.88
N GLY A 283 5.55 9.65 0.33
CA GLY A 283 5.64 9.84 -1.12
C GLY A 283 6.43 8.72 -1.79
N ALA A 284 7.56 8.34 -1.21
CA ALA A 284 8.39 7.22 -1.67
C ALA A 284 7.64 5.88 -1.64
N PHE A 285 6.96 5.59 -0.54
CA PHE A 285 6.13 4.40 -0.39
C PHE A 285 4.99 4.34 -1.42
N LEU A 286 4.29 5.45 -1.64
CA LEU A 286 3.21 5.53 -2.63
C LEU A 286 3.73 5.24 -4.04
N LEU A 287 4.88 5.83 -4.43
CA LEU A 287 5.46 5.52 -5.74
C LEU A 287 5.83 4.04 -5.84
N GLY A 288 6.44 3.46 -4.81
CA GLY A 288 6.75 2.03 -4.77
C GLY A 288 5.50 1.17 -5.00
N THR A 289 4.40 1.49 -4.31
CA THR A 289 3.11 0.79 -4.46
C THR A 289 2.50 0.97 -5.87
N ILE A 290 2.63 2.17 -6.47
CA ILE A 290 2.18 2.44 -7.85
C ILE A 290 2.99 1.61 -8.85
N VAL A 291 4.31 1.61 -8.72
CA VAL A 291 5.21 0.82 -9.59
C VAL A 291 4.97 -0.68 -9.42
N ALA A 292 4.65 -1.15 -8.21
CA ALA A 292 4.30 -2.55 -7.93
C ALA A 292 3.10 -3.07 -8.75
N GLU A 293 2.20 -2.17 -9.18
CA GLU A 293 1.06 -2.52 -10.04
C GLU A 293 1.39 -2.47 -11.54
N THR A 294 2.59 -1.97 -11.92
CA THR A 294 3.02 -1.90 -13.32
C THR A 294 3.63 -3.23 -13.79
N PRO A 295 3.65 -3.49 -15.12
CA PRO A 295 4.33 -4.65 -15.70
C PRO A 295 5.85 -4.64 -15.47
N HIS A 296 6.44 -3.47 -15.24
CA HIS A 296 7.89 -3.25 -15.10
C HIS A 296 8.42 -3.49 -13.68
N ARG A 297 7.54 -3.91 -12.73
CA ARG A 297 7.88 -4.11 -11.33
C ARG A 297 9.19 -4.88 -11.11
N HIS A 298 9.33 -6.04 -11.73
CA HIS A 298 10.50 -6.91 -11.51
C HIS A 298 11.80 -6.30 -12.03
N GLN A 299 11.75 -5.56 -13.13
CA GLN A 299 12.89 -4.84 -13.67
C GLN A 299 13.32 -3.74 -12.70
N VAL A 300 12.37 -2.91 -12.26
CA VAL A 300 12.62 -1.85 -11.28
C VAL A 300 13.18 -2.41 -9.98
N GLU A 301 12.59 -3.48 -9.46
CA GLU A 301 13.04 -4.13 -8.23
C GLU A 301 14.51 -4.58 -8.33
N ARG A 302 14.90 -5.21 -9.45
CA ARG A 302 16.29 -5.64 -9.69
C ARG A 302 17.27 -4.48 -9.73
N THR A 303 16.90 -3.40 -10.42
CA THR A 303 17.78 -2.24 -10.58
C THR A 303 17.99 -1.50 -9.24
N PHE A 304 16.94 -1.38 -8.43
CA PHE A 304 17.01 -0.62 -7.18
C PHE A 304 17.45 -1.43 -5.96
N ILE A 305 17.55 -2.76 -6.05
CA ILE A 305 17.88 -3.61 -4.90
C ILE A 305 19.27 -3.28 -4.30
N GLY A 306 20.28 -3.05 -5.13
CA GLY A 306 21.62 -2.69 -4.66
C GLY A 306 21.66 -1.29 -4.02
N ILE A 307 20.99 -0.32 -4.63
CA ILE A 307 20.89 1.05 -4.10
C ILE A 307 20.16 1.04 -2.77
N ARG A 308 19.03 0.35 -2.70
CA ARG A 308 18.27 0.16 -1.45
C ARG A 308 19.13 -0.44 -0.35
N ASP A 309 19.88 -1.50 -0.62
CA ASP A 309 20.66 -2.22 0.40
C ASP A 309 21.75 -1.31 0.98
N VAL A 310 22.44 -0.54 0.13
CA VAL A 310 23.45 0.43 0.55
C VAL A 310 22.83 1.53 1.39
N PHE A 311 21.78 2.18 0.89
CA PHE A 311 21.17 3.31 1.60
C PHE A 311 20.35 2.89 2.81
N SER A 312 19.82 1.65 2.83
CA SER A 312 19.20 1.07 4.03
C SER A 312 20.24 0.87 5.14
N ALA A 313 21.44 0.37 4.81
CA ALA A 313 22.53 0.26 5.77
C ALA A 313 22.91 1.63 6.32
N VAL A 314 23.06 2.64 5.44
CA VAL A 314 23.35 4.04 5.86
C VAL A 314 22.26 4.56 6.81
N PHE A 315 20.98 4.34 6.49
CA PHE A 315 19.85 4.76 7.33
C PHE A 315 19.94 4.15 8.74
N PHE A 316 20.12 2.83 8.84
CA PHE A 316 20.17 2.17 10.15
C PHE A 316 21.41 2.54 10.95
N VAL A 317 22.57 2.71 10.29
CA VAL A 317 23.78 3.22 10.97
C VAL A 317 23.56 4.65 11.46
N ALA A 318 22.95 5.51 10.65
CA ALA A 318 22.64 6.88 11.03
C ALA A 318 21.70 6.95 12.24
N ILE A 319 20.67 6.11 12.29
CA ILE A 319 19.82 5.96 13.49
C ILE A 319 20.65 5.48 14.68
N GLY A 320 21.51 4.48 14.47
CA GLY A 320 22.39 3.97 15.52
C GLY A 320 23.29 5.03 16.11
N MET A 321 23.81 5.97 15.31
CA MET A 321 24.65 7.09 15.77
C MET A 321 23.90 8.07 16.68
N GLN A 322 22.58 8.15 16.58
CA GLN A 322 21.76 9.00 17.46
C GLN A 322 21.46 8.37 18.82
N ILE A 323 21.90 7.11 19.02
CA ILE A 323 21.64 6.36 20.26
C ILE A 323 22.84 6.48 21.20
N ASP A 324 22.60 6.97 22.42
CA ASP A 324 23.56 6.89 23.52
C ASP A 324 23.42 5.53 24.24
N ALA A 325 24.45 4.70 24.16
CA ALA A 325 24.48 3.40 24.81
C ALA A 325 24.29 3.47 26.33
N ARG A 326 24.70 4.58 26.96
CA ARG A 326 24.50 4.82 28.41
C ARG A 326 23.02 4.97 28.74
N GLN A 327 22.27 5.67 27.89
CA GLN A 327 20.82 5.82 28.07
C GLN A 327 20.07 4.47 27.96
N ILE A 328 20.53 3.52 27.11
CA ILE A 328 19.96 2.16 27.08
C ILE A 328 20.17 1.47 28.43
N TRP A 329 21.34 1.62 29.00
CA TRP A 329 21.67 1.00 30.29
C TRP A 329 20.88 1.61 31.45
N ASP A 330 20.73 2.93 31.45
CA ASP A 330 19.97 3.66 32.48
C ASP A 330 18.45 3.30 32.38
N GLU A 331 17.95 3.06 31.19
CA GLU A 331 16.53 2.72 30.90
C GLU A 331 16.29 1.21 30.76
N ILE A 332 17.25 0.35 31.14
CA ILE A 332 17.19 -1.11 30.90
C ILE A 332 15.94 -1.77 31.48
N LEU A 333 15.46 -1.29 32.64
CA LEU A 333 14.24 -1.78 33.26
C LEU A 333 12.99 -1.42 32.45
N ILE A 334 12.93 -0.22 31.87
CA ILE A 334 11.84 0.23 31.02
C ILE A 334 11.86 -0.55 29.70
N VAL A 335 13.03 -0.67 29.08
CA VAL A 335 13.24 -1.47 27.86
C VAL A 335 12.82 -2.93 28.08
N GLY A 336 13.28 -3.53 29.18
CA GLY A 336 12.91 -4.89 29.58
C GLY A 336 11.40 -5.05 29.86
N GLY A 337 10.81 -4.06 30.55
CA GLY A 337 9.37 -4.02 30.83
C GLY A 337 8.52 -3.94 29.57
N VAL A 338 8.89 -3.02 28.63
CA VAL A 338 8.18 -2.88 27.34
C VAL A 338 8.41 -4.10 26.46
N ALA A 339 9.61 -4.72 26.46
CA ALA A 339 9.86 -5.96 25.72
C ALA A 339 9.02 -7.12 26.27
N ALA A 340 8.98 -7.30 27.60
CA ALA A 340 8.15 -8.31 28.24
C ALA A 340 6.64 -8.09 27.95
N PHE A 341 6.20 -6.82 28.05
CA PHE A 341 4.84 -6.44 27.65
C PHE A 341 4.56 -6.82 26.20
N THR A 342 5.46 -6.51 25.28
CA THR A 342 5.32 -6.80 23.85
C THR A 342 5.23 -8.29 23.55
N LEU A 343 6.08 -9.10 24.22
CA LEU A 343 6.08 -10.57 24.08
C LEU A 343 4.73 -11.21 24.50
N VAL A 344 3.92 -10.51 25.28
CA VAL A 344 2.58 -10.96 25.71
C VAL A 344 1.47 -10.26 24.92
N ALA A 345 1.55 -8.94 24.80
CA ALA A 345 0.48 -8.13 24.23
C ALA A 345 0.29 -8.38 22.72
N ARG A 346 1.37 -8.54 21.96
CA ARG A 346 1.27 -8.81 20.51
C ARG A 346 0.60 -10.16 20.21
N PRO A 347 1.04 -11.31 20.79
CA PRO A 347 0.32 -12.57 20.62
C PRO A 347 -1.15 -12.47 20.98
N VAL A 348 -1.50 -11.78 22.05
CA VAL A 348 -2.89 -11.57 22.47
C VAL A 348 -3.66 -10.75 21.43
N ALA A 349 -3.11 -9.64 20.96
CA ALA A 349 -3.76 -8.78 19.98
C ALA A 349 -4.02 -9.54 18.65
N ILE A 350 -2.98 -10.22 18.13
CA ILE A 350 -3.08 -10.97 16.87
C ILE A 350 -4.04 -12.15 17.01
N THR A 351 -3.95 -12.91 18.11
CA THR A 351 -4.86 -14.02 18.38
C THR A 351 -6.31 -13.54 18.45
N THR A 352 -6.55 -12.40 19.10
CA THR A 352 -7.89 -11.80 19.18
C THR A 352 -8.42 -11.41 17.80
N GLY A 353 -7.61 -10.72 16.99
CA GLY A 353 -7.98 -10.35 15.62
C GLY A 353 -8.31 -11.56 14.74
N LEU A 354 -7.47 -12.60 14.79
CA LEU A 354 -7.66 -13.83 14.03
C LEU A 354 -8.87 -14.64 14.55
N ALA A 355 -9.08 -14.74 15.85
CA ALA A 355 -10.23 -15.43 16.43
C ALA A 355 -11.56 -14.75 16.05
N LEU A 356 -11.60 -13.41 16.03
CA LEU A 356 -12.77 -12.64 15.64
C LEU A 356 -13.13 -12.79 14.15
N ILE A 357 -12.19 -13.13 13.30
CA ILE A 357 -12.50 -13.45 11.89
C ILE A 357 -12.83 -14.94 11.67
N GLY A 358 -12.79 -15.77 12.72
CA GLY A 358 -13.15 -17.19 12.65
C GLY A 358 -11.99 -18.13 12.39
N THR A 359 -10.74 -17.72 12.63
CA THR A 359 -9.58 -18.61 12.63
C THR A 359 -9.58 -19.47 13.90
N PRO A 360 -9.24 -20.77 13.81
CA PRO A 360 -9.07 -21.61 14.99
C PRO A 360 -8.10 -21.00 15.99
N LEU A 361 -8.44 -21.06 17.28
CA LEU A 361 -7.65 -20.40 18.33
C LEU A 361 -6.20 -20.92 18.40
N LYS A 362 -5.98 -22.21 18.16
CA LYS A 362 -4.64 -22.82 18.10
C LYS A 362 -3.77 -22.12 17.03
N ASP A 363 -4.32 -21.98 15.81
CA ASP A 363 -3.62 -21.32 14.70
C ASP A 363 -3.39 -19.82 15.01
N GLY A 364 -4.38 -19.16 15.62
CA GLY A 364 -4.27 -17.77 16.05
C GLY A 364 -3.14 -17.54 17.04
N ILE A 365 -3.02 -18.38 18.08
CA ILE A 365 -1.96 -18.30 19.10
C ILE A 365 -0.59 -18.56 18.45
N ARG A 366 -0.46 -19.62 17.63
CA ARG A 366 0.80 -19.93 16.93
C ARG A 366 1.24 -18.77 16.04
N THR A 367 0.30 -18.21 15.26
CA THR A 367 0.56 -17.04 14.42
C THR A 367 0.99 -15.83 15.26
N GLY A 368 0.28 -15.53 16.35
CA GLY A 368 0.59 -14.41 17.23
C GLY A 368 1.98 -14.52 17.87
N LEU A 369 2.37 -15.72 18.33
CA LEU A 369 3.70 -15.96 18.86
C LEU A 369 4.80 -15.84 17.80
N THR A 370 4.51 -16.20 16.55
CA THR A 370 5.45 -16.08 15.44
C THR A 370 5.68 -14.63 15.02
N VAL A 371 4.63 -13.79 15.07
CA VAL A 371 4.66 -12.40 14.60
C VAL A 371 5.07 -11.42 15.71
N THR A 372 5.76 -11.89 16.75
CA THR A 372 6.17 -11.06 17.90
C THR A 372 7.35 -10.13 17.67
N PRO A 373 8.41 -10.45 16.85
CA PRO A 373 9.53 -9.56 16.63
C PRO A 373 9.09 -8.23 16.02
N ILE A 374 9.55 -7.13 16.63
CA ILE A 374 9.25 -5.77 16.16
C ILE A 374 10.10 -5.43 14.94
N GLY A 375 9.51 -4.73 13.97
CA GLY A 375 10.13 -4.34 12.71
C GLY A 375 10.82 -2.98 12.72
N GLU A 376 11.41 -2.65 11.56
CA GLU A 376 12.11 -1.39 11.30
C GLU A 376 11.24 -0.15 11.42
N PHE A 377 9.95 -0.26 11.22
CA PHE A 377 9.02 0.86 11.39
C PHE A 377 9.00 1.43 12.81
N SER A 378 9.34 0.62 13.82
CA SER A 378 9.45 1.11 15.19
C SER A 378 10.52 2.19 15.34
N PHE A 379 11.65 2.05 14.63
CA PHE A 379 12.73 3.04 14.61
C PHE A 379 12.31 4.31 13.89
N ILE A 380 11.62 4.17 12.74
CA ILE A 380 11.12 5.29 11.94
C ILE A 380 10.10 6.10 12.74
N ILE A 381 9.22 5.42 13.48
CA ILE A 381 8.23 6.08 14.34
C ILE A 381 8.90 6.78 15.51
N ALA A 382 9.91 6.15 16.13
CA ALA A 382 10.69 6.79 17.21
C ALA A 382 11.41 8.03 16.68
N GLN A 383 12.05 7.95 15.50
CA GLN A 383 12.72 9.08 14.85
C GLN A 383 11.77 10.23 14.57
N LEU A 384 10.59 9.94 14.03
CA LEU A 384 9.57 10.94 13.76
C LEU A 384 9.16 11.67 15.04
N GLY A 385 8.93 10.94 16.13
CA GLY A 385 8.48 11.52 17.39
C GLY A 385 9.55 12.34 18.11
N VAL A 386 10.78 11.84 18.16
CA VAL A 386 11.92 12.53 18.77
C VAL A 386 12.36 13.72 17.93
N GLY A 387 12.45 13.56 16.59
CA GLY A 387 12.82 14.63 15.68
C GLY A 387 11.83 15.80 15.67
N ALA A 388 10.54 15.52 15.91
CA ALA A 388 9.51 16.54 16.09
C ALA A 388 9.43 17.10 17.53
N ALA A 389 10.25 16.60 18.46
CA ALA A 389 10.23 16.92 19.89
C ALA A 389 8.86 16.66 20.58
N VAL A 390 8.10 15.68 20.09
CA VAL A 390 6.77 15.30 20.59
C VAL A 390 6.87 14.18 21.64
N VAL A 391 7.94 13.37 21.55
CA VAL A 391 8.28 12.35 22.55
C VAL A 391 9.72 12.52 23.02
N PRO A 392 10.05 12.08 24.25
CA PRO A 392 11.40 12.20 24.80
C PRO A 392 12.45 11.39 23.99
N PRO A 393 13.74 11.77 24.02
CA PRO A 393 14.83 11.06 23.33
C PRO A 393 14.96 9.58 23.70
N ARG A 394 14.50 9.17 24.90
CA ARG A 394 14.48 7.77 25.36
C ARG A 394 13.71 6.82 24.42
N PHE A 395 12.85 7.33 23.51
CA PHE A 395 12.12 6.49 22.55
C PHE A 395 13.04 5.82 21.51
N TYR A 396 14.21 6.40 21.20
CA TYR A 396 15.19 5.73 20.35
C TYR A 396 15.77 4.46 21.00
N PRO A 397 16.42 4.56 22.18
CA PRO A 397 16.96 3.38 22.86
C PRO A 397 15.85 2.35 23.18
N LEU A 398 14.64 2.83 23.48
CA LEU A 398 13.49 1.97 23.70
C LEU A 398 13.13 1.15 22.44
N ALA A 399 13.02 1.79 21.27
CA ALA A 399 12.73 1.11 20.01
C ALA A 399 13.76 0.02 19.70
N VAL A 400 15.04 0.36 19.81
CA VAL A 400 16.15 -0.55 19.50
C VAL A 400 16.24 -1.67 20.52
N GLY A 401 16.18 -1.37 21.80
CA GLY A 401 16.27 -2.38 22.86
C GLY A 401 15.12 -3.38 22.82
N VAL A 402 13.90 -2.91 22.62
CA VAL A 402 12.71 -3.79 22.49
C VAL A 402 12.79 -4.65 21.24
N SER A 403 13.22 -4.07 20.11
CA SER A 403 13.38 -4.83 18.86
C SER A 403 14.47 -5.91 19.01
N LEU A 404 15.60 -5.58 19.61
CA LEU A 404 16.67 -6.54 19.88
C LEU A 404 16.19 -7.68 20.77
N LEU A 405 15.56 -7.36 21.90
CA LEU A 405 15.08 -8.36 22.86
C LEU A 405 13.98 -9.26 22.21
N THR A 406 12.99 -8.67 21.53
CA THR A 406 11.93 -9.46 20.89
C THR A 406 12.48 -10.35 19.79
N THR A 407 13.48 -9.89 19.03
CA THR A 407 14.17 -10.69 18.00
C THR A 407 14.96 -11.84 18.61
N LEU A 408 15.67 -11.60 19.71
CA LEU A 408 16.45 -12.63 20.43
C LEU A 408 15.55 -13.72 21.00
N PHE A 409 14.40 -13.36 21.55
CA PHE A 409 13.45 -14.31 22.12
C PHE A 409 12.58 -15.02 21.10
N ALA A 410 12.41 -14.48 19.89
CA ALA A 410 11.51 -15.01 18.86
C ALA A 410 11.76 -16.51 18.51
N PRO A 411 12.98 -16.98 18.25
CA PRO A 411 13.22 -18.39 17.94
C PRO A 411 12.83 -19.33 19.08
N PHE A 412 13.04 -18.91 20.34
CA PHE A 412 12.68 -19.69 21.53
C PHE A 412 11.17 -19.79 21.71
N VAL A 413 10.47 -18.68 21.52
CA VAL A 413 9.01 -18.60 21.60
C VAL A 413 8.38 -19.44 20.49
N MET A 414 8.89 -19.33 19.26
CA MET A 414 8.36 -20.04 18.12
C MET A 414 8.53 -21.56 18.24
N ARG A 415 9.71 -22.05 18.65
CA ARG A 415 9.95 -23.50 18.86
C ARG A 415 8.99 -24.10 19.88
N ARG A 416 8.48 -23.31 20.82
CA ARG A 416 7.50 -23.73 21.84
C ARG A 416 6.06 -23.33 21.49
N SER A 417 5.82 -22.66 20.38
CA SER A 417 4.52 -22.09 20.03
C SER A 417 3.39 -23.13 19.99
N GLU A 418 3.67 -24.32 19.51
CA GLU A 418 2.68 -25.41 19.48
C GLU A 418 2.32 -25.88 20.89
N LYS A 419 3.32 -26.14 21.73
CA LYS A 419 3.09 -26.57 23.14
C LYS A 419 2.35 -25.48 23.92
N ILE A 420 2.71 -24.22 23.73
CA ILE A 420 2.03 -23.07 24.35
C ILE A 420 0.58 -23.01 23.88
N ALA A 421 0.34 -23.13 22.58
CA ALA A 421 -1.00 -23.09 22.01
C ALA A 421 -1.88 -24.23 22.53
N ASP A 422 -1.36 -25.46 22.57
CA ASP A 422 -2.07 -26.62 23.11
C ASP A 422 -2.35 -26.46 24.61
N GLY A 423 -1.39 -25.95 25.38
CA GLY A 423 -1.57 -25.68 26.81
C GLY A 423 -2.65 -24.64 27.09
N VAL A 424 -2.70 -23.55 26.29
CA VAL A 424 -3.74 -22.52 26.42
C VAL A 424 -5.11 -23.06 26.00
N VAL A 425 -5.18 -23.80 24.88
CA VAL A 425 -6.42 -24.39 24.39
C VAL A 425 -6.95 -25.45 25.38
N ALA A 426 -6.10 -26.27 26.01
CA ALA A 426 -6.49 -27.25 26.97
C ALA A 426 -7.05 -26.64 28.28
N ARG A 427 -6.47 -25.51 28.72
CA ARG A 427 -6.88 -24.79 29.94
C ARG A 427 -8.07 -23.84 29.74
N GLN A 428 -8.64 -23.76 28.53
CA GLN A 428 -9.79 -22.91 28.27
C GLN A 428 -11.00 -23.27 29.16
N PRO A 429 -11.62 -22.26 29.79
CA PRO A 429 -12.90 -22.48 30.50
C PRO A 429 -13.97 -22.99 29.53
N ARG A 430 -14.82 -23.90 29.98
CA ARG A 430 -15.89 -24.47 29.14
C ARG A 430 -16.83 -23.43 28.54
N TRP A 431 -17.13 -22.38 29.29
CA TRP A 431 -17.99 -21.26 28.82
C TRP A 431 -17.35 -20.51 27.64
N PHE A 432 -16.04 -20.23 27.70
CA PHE A 432 -15.32 -19.50 26.63
C PHE A 432 -15.23 -20.35 25.36
N ARG A 433 -14.92 -21.63 25.49
CA ARG A 433 -14.88 -22.59 24.37
C ARG A 433 -16.25 -22.73 23.69
N ASN A 434 -17.34 -22.76 24.47
CA ASN A 434 -18.70 -22.84 23.93
C ASN A 434 -19.11 -21.53 23.25
N TRP A 435 -18.78 -20.39 23.85
CA TRP A 435 -19.00 -19.07 23.27
C TRP A 435 -18.26 -18.93 21.93
N LEU A 436 -16.98 -19.31 21.86
CA LEU A 436 -16.17 -19.22 20.64
C LEU A 436 -16.73 -20.13 19.53
N ARG A 437 -17.19 -21.34 19.86
CA ARG A 437 -17.86 -22.23 18.90
C ARG A 437 -19.16 -21.65 18.39
N TRP A 438 -20.00 -21.11 19.28
CA TRP A 438 -21.23 -20.43 18.91
C TRP A 438 -20.95 -19.23 17.99
N TYR A 439 -19.98 -18.40 18.35
CA TYR A 439 -19.55 -17.24 17.58
C TYR A 439 -19.06 -17.64 16.17
N HIS A 440 -18.21 -18.63 16.05
CA HIS A 440 -17.73 -19.13 14.75
C HIS A 440 -18.88 -19.68 13.90
N THR A 441 -19.81 -20.42 14.50
CA THR A 441 -21.01 -20.93 13.81
C THR A 441 -21.89 -19.79 13.33
N TRP A 442 -22.08 -18.75 14.15
CA TRP A 442 -22.82 -17.56 13.81
C TRP A 442 -22.15 -16.79 12.66
N LEU A 443 -20.82 -16.62 12.71
CA LEU A 443 -20.04 -15.96 11.67
C LEU A 443 -20.15 -16.69 10.31
N VAL A 444 -20.08 -18.02 10.30
CA VAL A 444 -20.28 -18.84 9.09
C VAL A 444 -21.69 -18.65 8.54
N ARG A 445 -22.71 -18.62 9.40
CA ARG A 445 -24.09 -18.35 8.99
C ARG A 445 -24.25 -16.95 8.38
N MET A 446 -23.66 -15.94 9.01
CA MET A 446 -23.67 -14.57 8.48
C MET A 446 -22.98 -14.46 7.11
N ARG A 447 -21.80 -15.09 6.95
CA ARG A 447 -21.09 -15.13 5.67
C ARG A 447 -21.91 -15.79 4.56
N ARG A 448 -22.59 -16.90 4.87
CA ARG A 448 -23.51 -17.57 3.93
C ARG A 448 -24.71 -16.69 3.57
N ARG A 449 -25.28 -15.94 4.53
CA ARG A 449 -26.36 -14.98 4.26
C ARG A 449 -25.89 -13.82 3.39
N ARG A 450 -24.71 -13.25 3.65
CA ARG A 450 -24.11 -12.20 2.81
C ARG A 450 -23.81 -12.68 1.38
N ALA A 451 -23.31 -13.90 1.21
CA ALA A 451 -23.08 -14.49 -0.11
C ALA A 451 -24.37 -14.66 -0.94
N ARG A 452 -25.51 -14.86 -0.27
CA ARG A 452 -26.83 -14.93 -0.92
C ARG A 452 -27.51 -13.58 -1.13
N ASN A 453 -26.98 -12.51 -0.51
CA ASN A 453 -27.62 -11.19 -0.58
C ASN A 453 -27.24 -10.50 -1.91
N LEU A 454 -28.14 -10.62 -2.90
CA LEU A 454 -28.02 -10.05 -4.24
C LEU A 454 -27.74 -8.54 -4.20
N LEU A 455 -28.36 -7.84 -3.25
CA LEU A 455 -28.16 -6.40 -3.01
C LEU A 455 -26.68 -6.06 -2.74
N TRP A 456 -26.04 -6.82 -1.84
CA TRP A 456 -24.63 -6.61 -1.52
C TRP A 456 -23.69 -6.94 -2.68
N GLN A 457 -23.98 -8.02 -3.43
CA GLN A 457 -23.16 -8.40 -4.57
C GLN A 457 -23.19 -7.35 -5.68
N LEU A 458 -24.37 -6.80 -5.99
CA LEU A 458 -24.54 -5.78 -7.02
C LEU A 458 -24.02 -4.39 -6.59
N SER A 459 -24.13 -4.05 -5.29
CA SER A 459 -23.79 -2.72 -4.80
C SER A 459 -22.32 -2.55 -4.40
N ARG A 460 -21.59 -3.61 -4.00
CA ARG A 460 -20.23 -3.51 -3.44
C ARG A 460 -19.22 -2.82 -4.37
N LYS A 461 -19.23 -3.12 -5.67
CA LYS A 461 -18.34 -2.47 -6.65
C LYS A 461 -18.69 -0.99 -6.78
N ARG A 462 -19.98 -0.66 -6.83
CA ARG A 462 -20.46 0.73 -6.96
C ARG A 462 -20.15 1.56 -5.72
N ILE A 463 -20.30 0.99 -4.52
CA ILE A 463 -19.91 1.64 -3.26
C ILE A 463 -18.41 1.96 -3.25
N ALA A 464 -17.57 1.01 -3.67
CA ALA A 464 -16.13 1.24 -3.76
C ALA A 464 -15.79 2.35 -4.78
N GLN A 465 -16.43 2.35 -5.96
CA GLN A 465 -16.23 3.38 -6.99
C GLN A 465 -16.67 4.77 -6.51
N VAL A 466 -17.82 4.86 -5.82
CA VAL A 466 -18.26 6.10 -5.19
C VAL A 466 -17.27 6.58 -4.14
N GLY A 467 -16.78 5.68 -3.26
CA GLY A 467 -15.78 6.01 -2.26
C GLY A 467 -14.48 6.55 -2.88
N VAL A 468 -13.93 5.87 -3.87
CA VAL A 468 -12.73 6.32 -4.60
C VAL A 468 -12.98 7.67 -5.29
N GLY A 469 -14.14 7.84 -5.94
CA GLY A 469 -14.50 9.11 -6.58
C GLY A 469 -14.62 10.26 -5.58
N VAL A 470 -15.24 10.03 -4.42
CA VAL A 470 -15.36 11.02 -3.35
C VAL A 470 -13.98 11.44 -2.84
N PHE A 471 -13.08 10.50 -2.53
CA PHE A 471 -11.72 10.82 -2.09
C PHE A 471 -10.91 11.53 -3.18
N PHE A 472 -11.08 11.16 -4.44
CA PHE A 472 -10.40 11.79 -5.57
C PHE A 472 -10.81 13.25 -5.74
N VAL A 473 -12.12 13.54 -5.76
CA VAL A 473 -12.64 14.91 -5.85
C VAL A 473 -12.22 15.72 -4.63
N THR A 474 -12.33 15.16 -3.43
CA THR A 474 -11.87 15.81 -2.19
C THR A 474 -10.38 16.15 -2.28
N GLY A 475 -9.55 15.22 -2.78
CA GLY A 475 -8.11 15.45 -2.97
C GLY A 475 -7.83 16.62 -3.92
N ILE A 476 -8.47 16.65 -5.07
CA ILE A 476 -8.32 17.75 -6.03
C ILE A 476 -8.71 19.09 -5.42
N VAL A 477 -9.84 19.16 -4.71
CA VAL A 477 -10.34 20.41 -4.12
C VAL A 477 -9.47 20.86 -2.95
N VAL A 478 -9.11 19.97 -2.04
CA VAL A 478 -8.29 20.30 -0.85
C VAL A 478 -6.89 20.76 -1.24
N PHE A 479 -6.27 20.09 -2.21
CA PHE A 479 -4.92 20.44 -2.67
C PHE A 479 -4.88 21.46 -3.81
N SER A 480 -6.04 22.01 -4.20
CA SER A 480 -6.13 23.01 -5.29
C SER A 480 -5.32 24.27 -5.02
N GLY A 481 -5.24 24.72 -3.76
CA GLY A 481 -4.44 25.88 -3.39
C GLY A 481 -2.94 25.68 -3.63
N GLN A 482 -2.39 24.51 -3.20
CA GLN A 482 -0.98 24.18 -3.45
C GLN A 482 -0.70 23.99 -4.94
N LEU A 483 -1.63 23.38 -5.67
CA LEU A 483 -1.52 23.25 -7.13
C LEU A 483 -1.53 24.60 -7.82
N PHE A 484 -2.34 25.56 -7.37
CA PHE A 484 -2.37 26.92 -7.92
C PHE A 484 -1.02 27.63 -7.74
N VAL A 485 -0.45 27.61 -6.53
CA VAL A 485 0.87 28.18 -6.22
C VAL A 485 1.97 27.56 -7.10
N LEU A 486 1.91 26.25 -7.33
CA LEU A 486 2.87 25.56 -8.19
C LEU A 486 2.75 25.98 -9.66
N VAL A 487 1.52 26.15 -10.16
CA VAL A 487 1.25 26.64 -11.53
C VAL A 487 1.72 28.08 -11.69
N GLU A 488 1.45 28.95 -10.71
CA GLU A 488 1.90 30.33 -10.69
C GLU A 488 3.44 30.43 -10.70
N ALA A 489 4.12 29.63 -9.87
CA ALA A 489 5.58 29.58 -9.84
C ALA A 489 6.19 29.07 -11.16
N TRP A 490 5.53 28.13 -11.83
CA TRP A 490 6.01 27.56 -13.10
C TRP A 490 5.84 28.51 -14.29
N LEU A 491 4.74 29.28 -14.34
CA LEU A 491 4.47 30.26 -15.39
C LEU A 491 5.31 31.54 -15.26
N GLY A 492 5.84 31.82 -14.07
CA GLY A 492 6.63 33.03 -13.78
C GLY A 492 5.79 34.28 -13.57
N PRO A 493 6.30 35.24 -12.79
CA PRO A 493 5.58 36.46 -12.48
C PRO A 493 5.45 37.35 -13.72
N GLY A 494 4.21 37.71 -14.12
CA GLY A 494 3.92 38.70 -15.15
C GLY A 494 3.53 38.15 -16.53
N MET A 495 3.57 36.83 -16.78
CA MET A 495 3.17 36.26 -18.07
C MET A 495 1.66 36.36 -18.32
N ILE A 496 0.85 36.21 -17.28
CA ILE A 496 -0.62 36.27 -17.34
C ILE A 496 -1.11 37.10 -16.15
N PRO A 497 -2.11 38.00 -16.31
CA PRO A 497 -2.72 38.69 -15.19
C PRO A 497 -3.26 37.69 -14.13
N TYR A 498 -2.98 37.92 -12.86
CA TYR A 498 -3.33 37.03 -11.74
C TYR A 498 -4.79 36.57 -11.77
N HIS A 499 -5.72 37.49 -12.00
CA HIS A 499 -7.16 37.17 -12.08
C HIS A 499 -7.50 36.26 -13.28
N THR A 500 -6.81 36.41 -14.42
CA THR A 500 -7.02 35.57 -15.60
C THR A 500 -6.49 34.17 -15.34
N LEU A 501 -5.29 34.04 -14.74
CA LEU A 501 -4.71 32.77 -14.35
C LEU A 501 -5.61 32.03 -13.35
N GLN A 502 -6.10 32.76 -12.35
CA GLN A 502 -7.03 32.22 -11.35
C GLN A 502 -8.32 31.70 -11.99
N LEU A 503 -8.93 32.47 -12.90
CA LEU A 503 -10.16 32.07 -13.59
C LEU A 503 -9.94 30.84 -14.47
N VAL A 504 -8.87 30.79 -15.24
CA VAL A 504 -8.52 29.66 -16.09
C VAL A 504 -8.28 28.42 -15.23
N PHE A 505 -7.48 28.53 -14.17
CA PHE A 505 -7.18 27.43 -13.26
C PHE A 505 -8.45 26.81 -12.66
N TRP A 506 -9.34 27.64 -12.07
CA TRP A 506 -10.57 27.15 -11.46
C TRP A 506 -11.55 26.57 -12.49
N THR A 507 -11.58 27.11 -13.70
CA THR A 507 -12.41 26.56 -14.80
C THR A 507 -11.90 25.17 -15.23
N VAL A 508 -10.58 25.02 -15.40
CA VAL A 508 -9.97 23.73 -15.74
C VAL A 508 -10.20 22.72 -14.61
N LEU A 509 -10.04 23.16 -13.36
CA LEU A 509 -10.28 22.31 -12.20
C LEU A 509 -11.75 21.83 -12.11
N ALA A 510 -12.70 22.71 -12.33
CA ALA A 510 -14.13 22.39 -12.36
C ALA A 510 -14.47 21.37 -13.46
N LEU A 511 -13.88 21.53 -14.65
CA LEU A 511 -14.02 20.57 -15.76
C LEU A 511 -13.42 19.22 -15.43
N LEU A 512 -12.26 19.20 -14.75
CA LEU A 512 -11.59 17.96 -14.32
C LEU A 512 -12.41 17.17 -13.29
N ILE A 513 -13.01 17.88 -12.32
CA ILE A 513 -13.85 17.30 -11.26
C ILE A 513 -15.17 16.77 -11.80
N LEU A 514 -15.66 17.32 -12.91
CA LEU A 514 -16.97 17.03 -13.45
C LEU A 514 -17.13 15.57 -13.85
N ALA A 515 -16.14 14.97 -14.51
CA ALA A 515 -16.20 13.59 -14.95
C ALA A 515 -16.35 12.60 -13.76
N PRO A 516 -15.53 12.66 -12.70
CA PRO A 516 -15.73 11.82 -11.53
C PRO A 516 -17.04 12.11 -10.78
N LEU A 517 -17.51 13.37 -10.77
CA LEU A 517 -18.79 13.71 -10.14
C LEU A 517 -19.98 13.05 -10.87
N VAL A 518 -19.97 13.07 -12.19
CA VAL A 518 -20.96 12.36 -13.02
C VAL A 518 -20.90 10.85 -12.77
N ALA A 519 -19.70 10.29 -12.58
CA ALA A 519 -19.53 8.88 -12.26
C ALA A 519 -20.08 8.53 -10.86
N ILE A 520 -19.83 9.37 -9.86
CA ILE A 520 -20.41 9.23 -8.51
C ILE A 520 -21.94 9.22 -8.61
N TRP A 521 -22.52 10.23 -9.27
CA TRP A 521 -23.96 10.34 -9.47
C TRP A 521 -24.56 9.11 -10.18
N ARG A 522 -23.93 8.63 -11.26
CA ARG A 522 -24.37 7.45 -12.01
C ARG A 522 -24.36 6.19 -11.14
N ASN A 523 -23.31 5.99 -10.34
CA ASN A 523 -23.21 4.83 -9.46
C ASN A 523 -24.24 4.90 -8.31
N MET A 524 -24.44 6.09 -7.71
CA MET A 524 -25.44 6.29 -6.67
C MET A 524 -26.88 6.12 -7.22
N SER A 525 -27.16 6.65 -8.39
CA SER A 525 -28.47 6.47 -9.06
C SER A 525 -28.75 4.99 -9.40
N ALA A 526 -27.71 4.24 -9.82
CA ALA A 526 -27.84 2.81 -10.06
C ALA A 526 -28.06 2.02 -8.75
N MET A 527 -27.44 2.42 -7.64
CA MET A 527 -27.72 1.82 -6.33
C MET A 527 -29.14 2.10 -5.86
N ALA A 528 -29.67 3.34 -6.10
CA ALA A 528 -31.06 3.67 -5.80
C ALA A 528 -32.03 2.75 -6.55
N LEU A 529 -31.76 2.49 -7.85
CA LEU A 529 -32.53 1.61 -8.70
C LEU A 529 -32.52 0.16 -8.20
N ILE A 530 -31.32 -0.38 -7.90
CA ILE A 530 -31.13 -1.74 -7.37
C ILE A 530 -31.89 -1.89 -6.05
N TYR A 531 -31.80 -0.91 -5.16
CA TYR A 531 -32.49 -0.94 -3.88
C TYR A 531 -34.02 -0.88 -4.04
N ALA A 532 -34.53 0.02 -4.90
CA ALA A 532 -35.95 0.12 -5.21
C ALA A 532 -36.52 -1.17 -5.80
N GLU A 533 -35.79 -1.83 -6.74
CA GLU A 533 -36.18 -3.10 -7.37
C GLU A 533 -36.24 -4.24 -6.35
N ILE A 534 -35.18 -4.40 -5.52
CA ILE A 534 -35.12 -5.50 -4.55
C ILE A 534 -36.14 -5.31 -3.42
N SER A 535 -36.34 -4.06 -2.97
CA SER A 535 -37.31 -3.76 -1.89
C SER A 535 -38.78 -4.00 -2.32
N THR A 536 -39.08 -3.91 -3.63
CA THR A 536 -40.44 -4.08 -4.17
C THR A 536 -40.68 -5.48 -4.74
N ARG A 537 -39.65 -6.33 -4.85
CA ARG A 537 -39.70 -7.64 -5.50
C ARG A 537 -40.62 -8.65 -4.77
N GLU A 538 -40.56 -8.63 -3.41
CA GLU A 538 -41.30 -9.60 -2.58
C GLU A 538 -42.76 -9.22 -2.33
N ASN A 539 -43.17 -7.98 -2.60
CA ASN A 539 -44.51 -7.48 -2.33
C ASN A 539 -45.15 -6.88 -3.61
N PRO A 540 -46.06 -7.58 -4.30
CA PRO A 540 -46.72 -7.09 -5.51
C PRO A 540 -47.37 -5.70 -5.40
N PRO A 541 -48.07 -5.35 -4.28
CA PRO A 541 -48.62 -4.00 -4.10
C PRO A 541 -47.55 -2.92 -3.94
N ALA A 542 -46.35 -3.25 -3.46
CA ALA A 542 -45.25 -2.30 -3.30
C ALA A 542 -44.58 -1.86 -4.61
N LYS A 543 -44.80 -2.60 -5.72
CA LYS A 543 -44.28 -2.21 -7.05
C LYS A 543 -44.79 -0.85 -7.51
N ARG A 544 -45.96 -0.42 -7.05
CA ARG A 544 -46.53 0.91 -7.35
C ARG A 544 -45.70 2.04 -6.74
N PHE A 545 -45.01 1.79 -5.61
CA PHE A 545 -44.17 2.77 -4.92
C PHE A 545 -42.71 2.78 -5.39
N ARG A 546 -42.29 1.88 -6.30
CA ARG A 546 -40.94 1.83 -6.85
C ARG A 546 -40.41 3.18 -7.36
N PRO A 547 -41.16 3.93 -8.23
CA PRO A 547 -40.66 5.23 -8.71
C PRO A 547 -40.52 6.27 -7.61
N LEU A 548 -41.37 6.20 -6.58
CA LEU A 548 -41.28 7.10 -5.42
C LEU A 548 -40.04 6.80 -4.59
N ILE A 549 -39.76 5.53 -4.28
CA ILE A 549 -38.57 5.10 -3.52
C ILE A 549 -37.30 5.51 -4.28
N GLU A 550 -37.28 5.27 -5.60
CA GLU A 550 -36.16 5.66 -6.47
C GLU A 550 -35.95 7.18 -6.45
N ALA A 551 -37.01 7.98 -6.58
CA ALA A 551 -36.93 9.44 -6.57
C ALA A 551 -36.44 9.97 -5.22
N VAL A 552 -36.95 9.45 -4.11
CA VAL A 552 -36.53 9.84 -2.75
C VAL A 552 -35.06 9.52 -2.53
N LEU A 553 -34.59 8.33 -2.91
CA LEU A 553 -33.17 7.96 -2.77
C LEU A 553 -32.26 8.83 -3.65
N LYS A 554 -32.63 9.09 -4.91
CA LYS A 554 -31.89 9.96 -5.81
C LYS A 554 -31.80 11.39 -5.27
N THR A 555 -32.92 11.93 -4.76
CA THR A 555 -32.94 13.26 -4.14
C THR A 555 -32.07 13.30 -2.87
N GLY A 556 -32.15 12.28 -2.02
CA GLY A 556 -31.29 12.16 -0.84
C GLY A 556 -29.81 12.11 -1.22
N PHE A 557 -29.44 11.36 -2.27
CA PHE A 557 -28.06 11.31 -2.77
C PHE A 557 -27.62 12.64 -3.38
N ALA A 558 -28.49 13.35 -4.11
CA ALA A 558 -28.20 14.68 -4.64
C ALA A 558 -27.89 15.68 -3.51
N ILE A 559 -28.72 15.67 -2.46
CA ILE A 559 -28.52 16.51 -1.27
C ILE A 559 -27.19 16.14 -0.57
N ALA A 560 -26.91 14.86 -0.40
CA ALA A 560 -25.65 14.41 0.22
C ALA A 560 -24.42 14.87 -0.56
N ILE A 561 -24.43 14.76 -1.91
CA ILE A 561 -23.36 15.26 -2.78
C ILE A 561 -23.24 16.78 -2.67
N ALA A 562 -24.36 17.52 -2.67
CA ALA A 562 -24.34 18.98 -2.55
C ALA A 562 -23.77 19.44 -1.20
N LEU A 563 -24.19 18.83 -0.09
CA LEU A 563 -23.67 19.13 1.24
C LEU A 563 -22.19 18.78 1.38
N TRP A 564 -21.76 17.63 0.81
CA TRP A 564 -20.35 17.24 0.79
C TRP A 564 -19.51 18.23 -0.01
N LEU A 565 -19.95 18.64 -1.23
CA LEU A 565 -19.24 19.64 -2.03
C LEU A 565 -19.17 20.98 -1.30
N LEU A 566 -20.27 21.42 -0.66
CA LEU A 566 -20.29 22.66 0.11
C LEU A 566 -19.29 22.62 1.29
N ALA A 567 -19.13 21.45 1.92
CA ALA A 567 -18.22 21.29 3.06
C ALA A 567 -16.73 21.33 2.66
N ILE A 568 -16.37 20.94 1.42
CA ILE A 568 -14.97 20.89 0.97
C ILE A 568 -14.54 22.11 0.14
N LEU A 569 -15.49 22.87 -0.41
CA LEU A 569 -15.17 24.07 -1.21
C LEU A 569 -14.69 25.21 -0.29
N PRO A 570 -13.59 25.91 -0.64
CA PRO A 570 -13.13 27.08 0.10
C PRO A 570 -14.10 28.24 -0.14
N LEU A 571 -15.01 28.47 0.80
CA LEU A 571 -16.06 29.50 0.73
C LEU A 571 -15.54 30.87 1.20
N ASN A 572 -14.54 31.43 0.54
CA ASN A 572 -14.15 32.82 0.73
C ASN A 572 -15.02 33.72 -0.14
N ALA A 573 -15.42 34.88 0.37
CA ALA A 573 -16.33 35.80 -0.31
C ALA A 573 -15.85 36.22 -1.72
N GLU A 574 -14.54 36.30 -1.91
CA GLU A 574 -13.91 36.65 -3.19
C GLU A 574 -13.91 35.49 -4.22
N THR A 575 -14.01 34.25 -3.76
CA THR A 575 -13.96 33.06 -4.64
C THR A 575 -15.35 32.49 -4.94
N LEU A 576 -16.37 32.88 -4.18
CA LEU A 576 -17.70 32.34 -4.32
C LEU A 576 -18.30 32.54 -5.71
N TRP A 577 -18.16 33.74 -6.29
CA TRP A 577 -18.67 34.02 -7.63
C TRP A 577 -17.90 33.28 -8.74
N LEU A 578 -16.59 33.05 -8.56
CA LEU A 578 -15.77 32.23 -9.47
C LEU A 578 -16.20 30.76 -9.43
N VAL A 579 -16.52 30.25 -8.23
CA VAL A 579 -17.05 28.90 -8.04
C VAL A 579 -18.42 28.75 -8.71
N VAL A 580 -19.32 29.74 -8.55
CA VAL A 580 -20.63 29.74 -9.20
C VAL A 580 -20.50 29.82 -10.71
N LEU A 581 -19.62 30.69 -11.24
CA LEU A 581 -19.35 30.78 -12.67
C LEU A 581 -18.74 29.48 -13.22
N GLY A 582 -17.76 28.91 -12.51
CA GLY A 582 -17.16 27.60 -12.83
C GLY A 582 -18.21 26.48 -12.85
N LEU A 583 -19.14 26.49 -11.88
CA LEU A 583 -20.23 25.52 -11.82
C LEU A 583 -21.19 25.68 -13.02
N VAL A 584 -21.56 26.89 -13.38
CA VAL A 584 -22.43 27.17 -14.54
C VAL A 584 -21.76 26.72 -15.84
N VAL A 585 -20.48 27.06 -16.04
CA VAL A 585 -19.70 26.62 -17.20
C VAL A 585 -19.56 25.11 -17.21
N ALA A 586 -19.33 24.49 -16.06
CA ALA A 586 -19.25 23.04 -15.90
C ALA A 586 -20.57 22.34 -16.24
N VAL A 587 -21.71 22.86 -15.77
CA VAL A 587 -23.04 22.33 -16.11
C VAL A 587 -23.32 22.47 -17.61
N ALA A 588 -22.99 23.60 -18.22
CA ALA A 588 -23.12 23.82 -19.64
C ALA A 588 -22.23 22.87 -20.47
N ALA A 589 -20.99 22.66 -20.04
CA ALA A 589 -20.08 21.70 -20.64
C ALA A 589 -20.54 20.26 -20.52
N VAL A 590 -21.17 19.88 -19.37
CA VAL A 590 -21.79 18.53 -19.21
C VAL A 590 -22.89 18.33 -20.20
N LEU A 591 -23.79 19.29 -20.32
CA LEU A 591 -24.90 19.19 -21.26
C LEU A 591 -24.42 19.05 -22.72
N MET A 592 -23.33 19.73 -23.07
CA MET A 592 -22.73 19.65 -24.41
C MET A 592 -21.88 18.37 -24.62
N LEU A 593 -21.10 17.98 -23.62
CA LEU A 593 -20.09 16.93 -23.75
C LEU A 593 -20.45 15.62 -23.03
N ARG A 594 -21.68 15.49 -22.50
CA ARG A 594 -22.11 14.35 -21.69
C ARG A 594 -21.76 12.97 -22.28
N ARG A 595 -21.88 12.79 -23.61
CA ARG A 595 -21.54 11.51 -24.26
C ARG A 595 -20.02 11.27 -24.29
N LYS A 596 -19.20 12.27 -24.55
CA LYS A 596 -17.74 12.19 -24.56
C LYS A 596 -17.15 12.02 -23.17
N LEU A 597 -17.69 12.70 -22.16
CA LEU A 597 -17.25 12.60 -20.77
C LEU A 597 -17.51 11.19 -20.20
N ILE A 598 -18.64 10.58 -20.52
CA ILE A 598 -18.95 9.19 -20.13
C ILE A 598 -17.96 8.22 -20.79
N TYR A 599 -17.64 8.42 -22.06
CA TYR A 599 -16.68 7.60 -22.79
C TYR A 599 -15.26 7.70 -22.19
N TRP A 600 -14.76 8.90 -21.97
CA TRP A 600 -13.43 9.11 -21.34
C TRP A 600 -13.35 8.55 -19.94
N HIS A 601 -14.43 8.66 -19.14
CA HIS A 601 -14.45 8.07 -17.81
C HIS A 601 -14.39 6.54 -17.87
N SER A 602 -15.14 5.92 -18.79
CA SER A 602 -15.09 4.46 -18.97
C SER A 602 -13.72 3.99 -19.49
N GLU A 603 -13.07 4.76 -20.34
CA GLU A 603 -11.74 4.47 -20.86
C GLU A 603 -10.68 4.55 -19.73
N MET A 604 -10.73 5.57 -18.87
CA MET A 604 -9.88 5.67 -17.66
C MET A 604 -10.13 4.51 -16.69
N GLU A 605 -11.39 4.14 -16.46
CA GLU A 605 -11.75 3.01 -15.60
C GLU A 605 -11.22 1.68 -16.17
N VAL A 606 -11.34 1.49 -17.48
CA VAL A 606 -10.79 0.33 -18.20
C VAL A 606 -9.27 0.33 -18.16
N GLU A 607 -8.61 1.48 -18.29
CA GLU A 607 -7.16 1.58 -18.22
C GLU A 607 -6.61 1.31 -16.83
N ILE A 608 -7.25 1.83 -15.77
CA ILE A 608 -6.93 1.50 -14.38
C ILE A 608 -7.17 0.01 -14.10
N MET A 609 -8.29 -0.53 -14.56
CA MET A 609 -8.61 -1.96 -14.44
C MET A 609 -7.63 -2.83 -15.24
N SER A 610 -7.29 -2.43 -16.48
CA SER A 610 -6.36 -3.19 -17.32
C SER A 610 -4.95 -3.20 -16.76
N VAL A 611 -4.47 -2.10 -16.15
CA VAL A 611 -3.20 -2.06 -15.44
C VAL A 611 -3.23 -2.99 -14.23
N MET A 612 -4.37 -3.11 -13.56
CA MET A 612 -4.58 -4.04 -12.44
C MET A 612 -4.76 -5.51 -12.90
N GLU A 613 -5.36 -5.75 -14.07
CA GLU A 613 -5.63 -7.09 -14.62
C GLU A 613 -4.53 -7.64 -15.53
N THR A 614 -3.81 -6.79 -16.29
CA THR A 614 -2.75 -7.21 -17.24
C THR A 614 -1.60 -7.94 -16.56
N GLY A 615 -1.41 -7.76 -15.27
CA GLY A 615 -0.49 -8.57 -14.47
C GLY A 615 -1.01 -9.97 -14.14
N GLU A 616 -2.34 -10.21 -14.13
CA GLU A 616 -2.89 -11.54 -13.89
C GLU A 616 -2.83 -12.42 -15.15
N SER A 617 -3.10 -11.84 -16.32
CA SER A 617 -3.06 -12.59 -17.58
C SER A 617 -1.64 -13.02 -17.99
N ARG A 618 -0.61 -12.23 -17.66
CA ARG A 618 0.79 -12.63 -17.93
C ARG A 618 1.38 -13.59 -16.89
N MET A 619 0.86 -13.64 -15.66
CA MET A 619 1.24 -14.67 -14.69
C MET A 619 0.57 -16.01 -14.95
N SER A 620 -0.57 -16.05 -15.66
CA SER A 620 -1.18 -17.32 -16.13
C SER A 620 -0.43 -17.93 -17.29
N ALA A 621 0.42 -17.18 -17.99
CA ALA A 621 1.29 -17.67 -19.06
C ALA A 621 2.70 -18.07 -18.55
N THR A 622 3.01 -17.82 -17.26
CA THR A 622 4.28 -18.28 -16.69
C THR A 622 4.05 -19.69 -16.16
N THR A 623 4.45 -20.66 -16.97
CA THR A 623 4.67 -22.05 -16.56
C THR A 623 5.31 -22.08 -15.18
N ALA A 624 4.71 -22.85 -14.27
CA ALA A 624 5.21 -23.01 -12.91
C ALA A 624 6.72 -23.35 -12.95
N PRO A 625 7.56 -22.70 -12.14
CA PRO A 625 9.02 -22.83 -12.23
C PRO A 625 9.56 -24.26 -12.14
N TRP A 626 8.79 -25.17 -11.53
CA TRP A 626 9.12 -26.59 -11.43
C TRP A 626 8.83 -27.39 -12.72
N LEU A 627 8.04 -26.85 -13.66
CA LEU A 627 7.84 -27.43 -15.00
C LEU A 627 9.00 -27.14 -15.94
N GLN A 628 9.84 -26.13 -15.66
CA GLN A 628 11.00 -25.78 -16.48
C GLN A 628 12.25 -26.65 -16.19
N SER A 629 12.26 -27.43 -15.11
CA SER A 629 13.40 -28.24 -14.71
C SER A 629 13.45 -29.66 -15.27
N HIS A 630 12.43 -30.11 -16.01
CA HIS A 630 12.38 -31.42 -16.63
C HIS A 630 12.11 -31.27 -18.13
N GLY A 631 13.13 -31.51 -18.93
CA GLY A 631 13.27 -31.32 -20.36
C GLY A 631 12.01 -31.45 -21.21
N ASP A 632 11.91 -30.62 -22.23
CA ASP A 632 11.11 -30.70 -23.47
C ASP A 632 9.62 -31.07 -23.41
N TRP A 633 8.93 -30.82 -22.31
CA TRP A 633 7.49 -30.96 -22.29
C TRP A 633 6.84 -29.64 -22.73
N ASN A 634 6.57 -29.54 -24.04
CA ASN A 634 5.92 -28.39 -24.68
C ASN A 634 4.41 -28.38 -24.37
N LEU A 635 4.04 -28.33 -23.08
CA LEU A 635 2.63 -28.35 -22.63
C LEU A 635 2.08 -26.92 -22.58
N HIS A 636 1.06 -26.68 -23.35
CA HIS A 636 0.28 -25.43 -23.39
C HIS A 636 -1.10 -25.63 -22.78
N MET A 637 -1.61 -24.59 -22.11
CA MET A 637 -3.01 -24.51 -21.69
C MET A 637 -3.69 -23.41 -22.50
N ALA A 638 -4.86 -23.70 -23.04
CA ALA A 638 -5.66 -22.70 -23.74
C ALA A 638 -7.15 -22.94 -23.52
N ASP A 639 -7.90 -21.86 -23.52
CA ASP A 639 -9.34 -21.86 -23.34
C ASP A 639 -10.07 -21.93 -24.69
N CYS A 640 -11.21 -22.63 -24.72
CA CYS A 640 -12.12 -22.72 -25.83
C CYS A 640 -13.54 -22.45 -25.33
N THR A 641 -14.22 -21.45 -25.90
CA THR A 641 -15.63 -21.19 -25.59
C THR A 641 -16.49 -21.99 -26.52
N LEU A 642 -17.41 -22.82 -26.00
CA LEU A 642 -18.32 -23.60 -26.81
C LEU A 642 -19.36 -22.67 -27.51
N PRO A 643 -19.47 -22.72 -28.85
CA PRO A 643 -20.55 -22.03 -29.57
C PRO A 643 -21.91 -22.54 -29.13
N ASP A 644 -22.98 -21.74 -29.33
CA ASP A 644 -24.34 -22.07 -28.94
C ASP A 644 -24.94 -23.27 -29.71
N LEU A 645 -24.31 -23.79 -30.77
CA LEU A 645 -24.74 -24.93 -31.60
C LEU A 645 -23.63 -25.97 -31.81
N ALA A 646 -22.63 -26.03 -30.89
CA ALA A 646 -21.53 -26.98 -31.05
C ALA A 646 -21.97 -28.44 -30.85
N ASP A 647 -21.40 -29.35 -31.63
CA ASP A 647 -21.70 -30.80 -31.57
C ASP A 647 -21.26 -31.43 -30.22
N ALA A 648 -20.41 -30.77 -29.49
CA ALA A 648 -19.96 -31.19 -28.18
C ALA A 648 -20.92 -30.85 -27.03
N GLN A 649 -21.99 -30.10 -27.30
CA GLN A 649 -23.00 -29.76 -26.30
C GLN A 649 -23.83 -30.96 -25.86
N GLY A 650 -24.16 -30.98 -24.58
CA GLY A 650 -24.97 -32.05 -23.99
C GLY A 650 -24.23 -33.38 -23.86
N LYS A 651 -22.96 -33.46 -24.31
CA LYS A 651 -22.14 -34.67 -24.17
C LYS A 651 -21.27 -34.59 -22.92
N GLN A 652 -21.00 -35.75 -22.34
CA GLN A 652 -20.05 -35.90 -21.23
C GLN A 652 -18.60 -35.76 -21.73
N ILE A 653 -17.69 -35.31 -20.90
CA ILE A 653 -16.26 -35.24 -21.23
C ILE A 653 -15.72 -36.60 -21.66
N ALA A 654 -16.17 -37.67 -21.00
CA ALA A 654 -15.83 -39.04 -21.34
C ALA A 654 -16.28 -39.45 -22.76
N GLU A 655 -17.45 -39.02 -23.22
CA GLU A 655 -17.99 -39.30 -24.54
C GLU A 655 -17.23 -38.60 -25.66
N LEU A 656 -16.64 -37.42 -25.36
CA LEU A 656 -15.85 -36.65 -26.32
C LEU A 656 -14.47 -37.26 -26.57
N ASP A 657 -13.97 -38.04 -25.61
CA ASP A 657 -12.71 -38.78 -25.63
C ASP A 657 -11.50 -37.96 -26.17
N LEU A 658 -11.44 -36.71 -25.75
CA LEU A 658 -10.45 -35.72 -26.22
C LEU A 658 -9.01 -36.18 -26.01
N ARG A 659 -8.78 -36.97 -24.93
CA ARG A 659 -7.45 -37.46 -24.60
C ARG A 659 -6.97 -38.56 -25.57
N ALA A 660 -7.82 -39.50 -25.93
CA ALA A 660 -7.45 -40.58 -26.82
C ALA A 660 -7.43 -40.10 -28.27
N ARG A 661 -8.33 -39.18 -28.64
CA ARG A 661 -8.48 -38.71 -30.04
C ARG A 661 -7.48 -37.64 -30.43
N PHE A 662 -7.20 -36.70 -29.53
CA PHE A 662 -6.39 -35.51 -29.82
C PHE A 662 -5.20 -35.33 -28.88
N GLY A 663 -5.04 -36.18 -27.85
CA GLY A 663 -3.94 -36.08 -26.86
C GLY A 663 -4.12 -34.93 -25.88
N CYS A 664 -5.21 -34.17 -25.90
CA CYS A 664 -5.43 -33.06 -24.98
C CYS A 664 -6.43 -33.44 -23.85
N SER A 665 -6.25 -32.83 -22.69
CA SER A 665 -7.10 -33.09 -21.51
C SER A 665 -7.85 -31.84 -21.07
N VAL A 666 -9.11 -32.01 -20.62
CA VAL A 666 -9.90 -30.94 -20.01
C VAL A 666 -9.45 -30.76 -18.56
N VAL A 667 -8.90 -29.61 -18.24
CA VAL A 667 -8.37 -29.28 -16.90
C VAL A 667 -9.36 -28.44 -16.10
N GLY A 668 -10.26 -27.72 -16.77
CA GLY A 668 -11.27 -26.89 -16.13
C GLY A 668 -12.41 -26.52 -17.06
N ILE A 669 -13.56 -26.18 -16.47
CA ILE A 669 -14.72 -25.60 -17.15
C ILE A 669 -15.12 -24.35 -16.40
N GLU A 670 -15.14 -23.19 -17.09
CA GLU A 670 -15.74 -21.98 -16.57
C GLU A 670 -17.19 -21.88 -17.08
N ARG A 671 -18.12 -21.93 -16.15
CA ARG A 671 -19.56 -21.85 -16.42
C ARG A 671 -20.16 -20.68 -15.67
N GLN A 672 -20.70 -19.71 -16.39
CA GLN A 672 -21.32 -18.51 -15.79
C GLN A 672 -20.43 -17.82 -14.72
N GLY A 673 -19.11 -17.81 -14.96
CA GLY A 673 -18.14 -17.22 -14.02
C GLY A 673 -17.71 -18.12 -12.86
N TYR A 674 -18.16 -19.37 -12.81
CA TYR A 674 -17.69 -20.39 -11.85
C TYR A 674 -16.69 -21.33 -12.51
N MET A 675 -15.52 -21.50 -11.89
CA MET A 675 -14.52 -22.44 -12.37
C MET A 675 -14.73 -23.81 -11.73
N ILE A 676 -15.00 -24.82 -12.53
CA ILE A 676 -15.00 -26.24 -12.16
C ILE A 676 -13.59 -26.77 -12.48
N SER A 677 -12.72 -26.86 -11.46
CA SER A 677 -11.36 -27.38 -11.64
C SER A 677 -11.38 -28.90 -11.64
N LEU A 678 -10.63 -29.51 -12.58
CA LEU A 678 -10.56 -30.96 -12.76
C LEU A 678 -11.97 -31.59 -12.83
N PRO A 679 -12.76 -31.27 -13.86
CA PRO A 679 -14.11 -31.80 -13.97
C PRO A 679 -14.09 -33.35 -14.06
N ALA A 680 -15.08 -33.97 -13.42
CA ALA A 680 -15.22 -35.41 -13.49
C ALA A 680 -15.54 -35.87 -14.92
N PRO A 681 -15.20 -37.10 -15.33
CA PRO A 681 -15.43 -37.61 -16.69
C PRO A 681 -16.89 -37.59 -17.16
N ASP A 682 -17.82 -37.65 -16.21
CA ASP A 682 -19.29 -37.57 -16.44
C ASP A 682 -19.82 -36.14 -16.49
N ALA A 683 -18.97 -35.14 -16.35
CA ALA A 683 -19.39 -33.75 -16.47
C ALA A 683 -19.84 -33.41 -17.87
N VAL A 684 -21.08 -32.88 -17.99
CA VAL A 684 -21.71 -32.50 -19.25
C VAL A 684 -21.29 -31.05 -19.61
N LEU A 685 -20.97 -30.85 -20.90
CA LEU A 685 -20.68 -29.54 -21.45
C LEU A 685 -21.97 -28.82 -21.90
N TYR A 686 -22.10 -27.54 -21.53
CA TYR A 686 -23.24 -26.70 -21.86
C TYR A 686 -22.87 -25.57 -22.83
N PRO A 687 -23.87 -24.97 -23.51
CA PRO A 687 -23.64 -23.79 -24.34
C PRO A 687 -22.91 -22.69 -23.58
N ARG A 688 -21.92 -22.05 -24.21
CA ARG A 688 -21.10 -20.98 -23.66
C ARG A 688 -20.20 -21.39 -22.49
N ASP A 689 -20.03 -22.68 -22.20
CA ASP A 689 -18.97 -23.14 -21.31
C ASP A 689 -17.60 -22.77 -21.90
N LYS A 690 -16.73 -22.28 -21.06
CA LYS A 690 -15.34 -22.02 -21.44
C LYS A 690 -14.47 -23.16 -20.92
N VAL A 691 -14.09 -24.04 -21.87
CA VAL A 691 -13.35 -25.27 -21.56
C VAL A 691 -11.87 -24.99 -21.62
N LEU A 692 -11.13 -25.31 -20.55
CA LEU A 692 -9.68 -25.18 -20.47
C LEU A 692 -9.03 -26.50 -20.85
N LEU A 693 -8.30 -26.49 -21.97
CA LEU A 693 -7.56 -27.64 -22.52
C LEU A 693 -6.09 -27.58 -22.21
N MET A 694 -5.46 -28.71 -21.94
CA MET A 694 -4.03 -28.89 -21.72
C MET A 694 -3.46 -29.97 -22.65
N GLY A 695 -2.38 -29.65 -23.33
CA GLY A 695 -1.66 -30.55 -24.24
C GLY A 695 -0.52 -29.81 -24.95
N THR A 696 0.09 -30.39 -25.99
CA THR A 696 0.99 -29.63 -26.88
C THR A 696 0.21 -28.60 -27.67
N THR A 697 0.87 -27.64 -28.30
CA THR A 697 0.22 -26.57 -29.09
C THR A 697 -0.68 -27.16 -30.18
N GLU A 698 -0.22 -28.19 -30.86
CA GLU A 698 -0.96 -28.88 -31.91
C GLU A 698 -2.18 -29.65 -31.38
N GLN A 699 -2.01 -30.38 -30.27
CA GLN A 699 -3.07 -31.14 -29.62
C GLN A 699 -4.17 -30.22 -29.07
N VAL A 700 -3.82 -29.10 -28.47
CA VAL A 700 -4.77 -28.13 -27.96
C VAL A 700 -5.53 -27.45 -29.12
N GLN A 701 -4.84 -27.14 -30.20
CA GLN A 701 -5.47 -26.54 -31.39
C GLN A 701 -6.46 -27.52 -32.06
N ALA A 702 -6.10 -28.79 -32.19
CA ALA A 702 -6.98 -29.83 -32.70
C ALA A 702 -8.22 -30.02 -31.81
N GLY A 703 -8.02 -30.05 -30.46
CA GLY A 703 -9.13 -30.13 -29.51
C GLY A 703 -10.06 -28.91 -29.57
N LYS A 704 -9.54 -27.70 -29.76
CA LYS A 704 -10.33 -26.48 -29.94
C LYS A 704 -11.18 -26.54 -31.22
N THR A 705 -10.57 -26.95 -32.31
CA THR A 705 -11.28 -27.09 -33.62
C THR A 705 -12.43 -28.08 -33.50
N TYR A 706 -12.20 -29.19 -32.82
CA TYR A 706 -13.25 -30.20 -32.59
C TYR A 706 -14.39 -29.70 -31.70
N LEU A 707 -14.07 -29.04 -30.60
CA LEU A 707 -15.07 -28.49 -29.67
C LEU A 707 -15.85 -27.32 -30.28
N GLY A 708 -15.25 -26.59 -31.23
CA GLY A 708 -15.89 -25.49 -31.94
C GLY A 708 -16.70 -25.90 -33.17
N ALA A 709 -16.67 -27.19 -33.57
CA ALA A 709 -17.40 -27.67 -34.75
C ALA A 709 -18.92 -27.60 -34.55
N VAL A 710 -19.62 -27.12 -35.62
CA VAL A 710 -21.07 -26.96 -35.63
C VAL A 710 -21.61 -27.82 -36.77
N SER A 711 -22.53 -28.74 -36.48
CA SER A 711 -23.20 -29.58 -37.49
C SER A 711 -23.97 -28.71 -38.49
N GLY A 712 -23.44 -28.59 -39.70
CA GLY A 712 -24.10 -27.81 -40.78
C GLY A 712 -23.12 -27.15 -41.76
N SER A 713 -21.81 -27.09 -41.46
CA SER A 713 -20.81 -26.66 -42.44
C SER A 713 -20.22 -27.87 -43.18
N ALA A 714 -20.89 -28.28 -44.27
CA ALA A 714 -20.33 -29.26 -45.20
C ALA A 714 -19.00 -28.73 -45.77
N GLY A 715 -17.86 -29.27 -45.30
CA GLY A 715 -16.57 -28.91 -45.83
C GLY A 715 -15.32 -29.31 -45.00
N SER A 716 -15.46 -30.14 -43.94
CA SER A 716 -14.32 -30.44 -43.07
C SER A 716 -13.79 -31.88 -43.06
N ASP A 717 -14.31 -32.79 -43.89
CA ASP A 717 -13.84 -34.19 -43.93
C ASP A 717 -12.44 -34.33 -44.58
N SER A 718 -11.95 -33.33 -45.33
CA SER A 718 -10.63 -33.38 -45.97
C SER A 718 -9.43 -33.00 -45.05
N VAL A 719 -9.67 -32.34 -43.94
CA VAL A 719 -8.60 -31.92 -43.01
C VAL A 719 -8.27 -33.04 -42.00
N PHE A 720 -9.18 -34.00 -41.79
CA PHE A 720 -8.98 -35.05 -40.78
C PHE A 720 -8.21 -36.29 -41.32
N GLU A 721 -8.05 -36.44 -42.63
CA GLU A 721 -7.25 -37.54 -43.21
C GLU A 721 -5.76 -37.25 -43.25
N GLU A 722 -5.34 -35.98 -43.25
CA GLU A 722 -3.92 -35.59 -43.32
C GLU A 722 -3.16 -35.69 -41.96
N ILE A 723 -3.85 -35.83 -40.83
CA ILE A 723 -3.24 -35.94 -39.50
C ILE A 723 -3.01 -37.41 -39.09
N ARG A 724 -3.42 -38.37 -39.91
CA ARG A 724 -3.26 -39.82 -39.65
C ARG A 724 -2.03 -40.48 -40.37
N MET A 725 -1.22 -39.74 -41.11
CA MET A 725 0.08 -40.11 -41.58
C MET A 725 1.15 -39.30 -40.82
#